data_d0209504536f3cc1efc332c5ee3ef9fc
#
_entry.id   d0209504536f3cc1efc332c5ee3ef9fc
#
_cell.length_a   1.000
_cell.length_b   1.000
_cell.length_c   1.000
_cell.angle_alpha   90.00
_cell.angle_beta   90.00
_cell.angle_gamma   90.00
#
_symmetry.space_group_name_H-M   'P 1'
#
loop_
_entity.id
_entity.type
_entity.pdbx_description
1 polymer ?
#
loop_
_entity_poly.entity_id
_entity_poly.type
_entity_poly.pdbx_seq_one_letter_code
_entity_poly.pdbx_strand_id
1 'polypeptide(L)'
;MDRPAPSHSPARPARSHSPARPAPSSYRSAAVRLVRFMRFVRLPGLTVLWRAALAALLLCGIGLLPWLSRTDPALTVLKARSAEREPTAEALGVVRDQLGLDAGPVTLLGQWLGGLARGDAGESWISGAPVLPSVVQALGISLLLMAGAMAVALVTAGAVCARPLWLGSRRRFRRPRAGGAAAMLAALPEFLTASVLATVVGVQLGWLPALGWYGPRWMVLPALSLGLPAGALLGRLLADALPGAFGEPWALAAAARGLTGRRIARQALRRCFPGLLPNLGLFVVGLTGGSVAVEQIFDIPGLGRLTLQAATAQDLPVLQAGTLALVLLAAVAGGLARGVAQLMLGPVLRDGALQSSHRPSPPAHRAQPLVYGLLLLGVVVSGLIRDPLGLDTAARLQSPSWAHPFGTDALGRDVLARVGHGALTTLALALAVTAVALLAGVLLGLVPRVSGAAVDTVNAVPPVLAGLLVAGIAGSGPYTPALAVAAVAWAPLAAHASALLEQERATTHLVVTRALGAGPLYVLRYELLPAVVPPVARHALLRLPGVALALAALGFLGLGAQPPSPEWGLLLSENLPYAERAPWAVLAPAAVLALLGALAVSAAGGVRGRRAVRRGSVRRGRARAQRPEPSTVPAGRPETEAREPAKAGSSAGSSNSAPKDSR
;
A
#
# COMPACT_ATOMS: atom_id res chain seq x y z
N MET A 1 56.87 -90.61 -1.44
CA MET A 1 56.03 -90.19 -0.33
C MET A 1 55.90 -88.66 -0.45
N ASP A 2 54.69 -88.20 -0.60
CA ASP A 2 54.14 -86.86 -0.53
C ASP A 2 54.54 -85.85 -1.59
N ARG A 3 53.58 -85.67 -2.45
CA ARG A 3 53.45 -84.48 -3.33
C ARG A 3 52.80 -83.36 -2.56
N PRO A 4 53.18 -82.11 -2.77
CA PRO A 4 52.24 -80.99 -2.57
C PRO A 4 51.75 -80.45 -3.89
N ALA A 5 50.50 -79.90 -3.80
CA ALA A 5 49.67 -79.37 -4.86
C ALA A 5 50.13 -77.98 -5.42
N PRO A 6 49.62 -77.60 -6.60
CA PRO A 6 50.10 -76.39 -7.30
C PRO A 6 49.47 -75.12 -6.74
N SER A 7 50.33 -74.07 -6.64
CA SER A 7 49.99 -72.69 -6.26
C SER A 7 49.27 -71.95 -7.38
N HIS A 8 48.09 -71.42 -7.09
CA HIS A 8 47.37 -70.52 -7.98
C HIS A 8 48.04 -69.14 -8.03
N SER A 9 48.37 -68.70 -9.25
CA SER A 9 48.82 -67.35 -9.57
C SER A 9 47.62 -66.35 -9.61
N PRO A 10 47.64 -65.16 -9.02
CA PRO A 10 46.56 -64.20 -9.12
C PRO A 10 46.56 -63.45 -10.44
N ALA A 11 45.37 -63.30 -11.05
CA ALA A 11 45.13 -62.63 -12.31
C ALA A 11 45.39 -61.12 -12.17
N ARG A 12 46.05 -60.53 -13.17
CA ARG A 12 46.25 -59.07 -13.31
C ARG A 12 44.92 -58.33 -13.49
N PRO A 13 44.65 -57.22 -12.80
CA PRO A 13 43.44 -56.40 -13.03
C PRO A 13 43.55 -55.67 -14.38
N ALA A 14 42.42 -55.60 -15.10
CA ALA A 14 42.24 -54.93 -16.37
C ALA A 14 42.49 -53.41 -16.25
N ARG A 15 43.16 -52.82 -17.22
CA ARG A 15 43.36 -51.36 -17.36
C ARG A 15 42.01 -50.66 -17.51
N SER A 16 41.64 -49.85 -16.53
CA SER A 16 40.54 -48.92 -16.63
C SER A 16 40.81 -47.84 -17.65
N HIS A 17 39.96 -47.72 -18.66
CA HIS A 17 39.96 -46.57 -19.58
C HIS A 17 39.55 -45.31 -18.78
N SER A 18 40.49 -44.37 -18.61
CA SER A 18 40.17 -43.00 -18.12
C SER A 18 39.30 -42.27 -19.15
N PRO A 19 38.16 -41.71 -18.74
CA PRO A 19 37.37 -40.90 -19.65
C PRO A 19 38.13 -39.60 -19.97
N ALA A 20 38.17 -39.23 -21.24
CA ALA A 20 38.77 -38.02 -21.76
C ALA A 20 38.22 -36.79 -21.07
N ARG A 21 39.12 -35.89 -20.57
CA ARG A 21 38.73 -34.59 -20.01
C ARG A 21 38.06 -33.76 -21.11
N PRO A 22 36.81 -33.26 -20.88
CA PRO A 22 36.19 -32.34 -21.83
C PRO A 22 36.97 -31.02 -21.88
N ALA A 23 37.25 -30.52 -23.07
CA ALA A 23 37.90 -29.21 -23.31
C ALA A 23 37.15 -28.06 -22.63
N PRO A 24 37.81 -27.06 -22.08
CA PRO A 24 37.16 -25.92 -21.45
C PRO A 24 36.43 -25.09 -22.51
N SER A 25 35.12 -25.19 -22.58
CA SER A 25 34.31 -24.35 -23.46
C SER A 25 34.41 -22.87 -23.00
N SER A 26 34.61 -21.97 -23.92
CA SER A 26 34.69 -20.52 -23.73
C SER A 26 33.44 -19.95 -22.99
N TYR A 27 32.33 -20.68 -23.00
CA TYR A 27 31.11 -20.36 -22.27
C TYR A 27 31.22 -20.51 -20.73
N ARG A 28 32.09 -21.40 -20.22
CA ARG A 28 32.36 -21.49 -18.77
C ARG A 28 33.06 -20.25 -18.22
N SER A 29 33.94 -19.65 -19.00
CA SER A 29 34.69 -18.45 -18.56
C SER A 29 33.81 -17.19 -18.53
N ALA A 30 32.81 -17.06 -19.41
CA ALA A 30 31.84 -15.97 -19.39
C ALA A 30 30.84 -16.09 -18.23
N ALA A 31 30.32 -17.31 -17.97
CA ALA A 31 29.43 -17.57 -16.85
C ALA A 31 30.13 -17.37 -15.49
N VAL A 32 31.40 -17.79 -15.37
CA VAL A 32 32.18 -17.57 -14.14
C VAL A 32 32.53 -16.09 -13.95
N ARG A 33 32.79 -15.33 -15.02
CA ARG A 33 32.97 -13.87 -14.97
C ARG A 33 31.69 -13.15 -14.60
N LEU A 34 30.54 -13.57 -15.15
CA LEU A 34 29.24 -13.04 -14.80
C LEU A 34 28.88 -13.34 -13.32
N VAL A 35 29.17 -14.54 -12.82
CA VAL A 35 28.96 -14.92 -11.41
C VAL A 35 29.93 -14.19 -10.48
N ARG A 36 31.18 -13.95 -10.87
CA ARG A 36 32.12 -13.10 -10.11
C ARG A 36 31.68 -11.64 -10.11
N PHE A 37 31.27 -11.08 -11.25
CA PHE A 37 30.71 -9.74 -11.34
C PHE A 37 29.43 -9.62 -10.48
N MET A 38 28.58 -10.66 -10.44
CA MET A 38 27.40 -10.74 -9.60
C MET A 38 27.69 -10.91 -8.09
N ARG A 39 28.86 -11.41 -7.69
CA ARG A 39 29.33 -11.40 -6.29
C ARG A 39 29.89 -10.04 -5.87
N PHE A 40 30.49 -9.30 -6.79
CA PHE A 40 31.04 -7.97 -6.53
C PHE A 40 29.95 -6.94 -6.20
N VAL A 41 28.73 -7.12 -6.71
CA VAL A 41 27.55 -6.25 -6.45
C VAL A 41 26.94 -6.47 -5.05
N ARG A 42 27.42 -7.40 -4.24
CA ARG A 42 26.99 -7.60 -2.83
C ARG A 42 27.77 -6.78 -1.81
N LEU A 43 28.59 -5.84 -2.21
CA LEU A 43 29.25 -4.91 -1.29
C LEU A 43 28.19 -3.99 -0.67
N PRO A 44 28.05 -3.95 0.68
CA PRO A 44 27.08 -3.06 1.34
C PRO A 44 27.30 -1.60 0.96
N GLY A 45 28.53 -1.21 0.59
CA GLY A 45 28.85 0.12 0.05
C GLY A 45 28.15 0.47 -1.27
N LEU A 46 27.93 -0.50 -2.18
CA LEU A 46 27.30 -0.22 -3.47
C LEU A 46 25.80 0.11 -3.33
N THR A 47 25.11 -0.52 -2.39
CA THR A 47 23.69 -0.21 -2.08
C THR A 47 23.55 1.17 -1.43
N VAL A 48 24.51 1.59 -0.62
CA VAL A 48 24.56 2.93 -0.02
C VAL A 48 24.84 3.97 -1.10
N LEU A 49 25.84 3.74 -1.96
CA LEU A 49 26.15 4.62 -3.08
C LEU A 49 24.98 4.78 -4.04
N TRP A 50 24.26 3.69 -4.35
CA TRP A 50 23.09 3.74 -5.21
C TRP A 50 21.92 4.53 -4.59
N ARG A 51 21.69 4.37 -3.28
CA ARG A 51 20.70 5.16 -2.55
C ARG A 51 21.09 6.63 -2.47
N ALA A 52 22.37 6.93 -2.25
CA ALA A 52 22.87 8.30 -2.27
C ALA A 52 22.73 8.94 -3.66
N ALA A 53 23.02 8.19 -4.74
CA ALA A 53 22.83 8.64 -6.10
C ALA A 53 21.36 8.94 -6.43
N LEU A 54 20.43 8.10 -5.97
CA LEU A 54 18.98 8.36 -6.13
C LEU A 54 18.50 9.57 -5.32
N ALA A 55 19.02 9.76 -4.11
CA ALA A 55 18.73 10.95 -3.31
C ALA A 55 19.29 12.22 -3.98
N ALA A 56 20.51 12.15 -4.51
CA ALA A 56 21.11 13.24 -5.28
C ALA A 56 20.30 13.54 -6.55
N LEU A 57 19.84 12.51 -7.27
CA LEU A 57 18.98 12.67 -8.45
C LEU A 57 17.66 13.36 -8.11
N LEU A 58 17.05 13.02 -6.99
CA LEU A 58 15.82 13.66 -6.50
C LEU A 58 16.08 15.13 -6.13
N LEU A 59 17.18 15.41 -5.42
CA LEU A 59 17.60 16.78 -5.10
C LEU A 59 17.88 17.60 -6.37
N CYS A 60 18.60 17.03 -7.33
CA CYS A 60 18.81 17.69 -8.62
C CYS A 60 17.50 17.94 -9.36
N GLY A 61 16.56 16.97 -9.33
CA GLY A 61 15.23 17.13 -9.93
C GLY A 61 14.44 18.28 -9.31
N ILE A 62 14.47 18.43 -7.98
CA ILE A 62 13.85 19.55 -7.27
C ILE A 62 14.58 20.88 -7.62
N GLY A 63 15.91 20.90 -7.57
CA GLY A 63 16.69 22.12 -7.86
C GLY A 63 16.57 22.59 -9.29
N LEU A 64 16.33 21.67 -10.24
CA LEU A 64 16.16 21.98 -11.66
C LEU A 64 14.70 22.26 -12.07
N LEU A 65 13.75 22.33 -11.14
CA LEU A 65 12.33 22.62 -11.46
C LEU A 65 12.17 23.87 -12.34
N PRO A 66 12.88 25.00 -12.11
CA PRO A 66 12.75 26.18 -12.96
C PRO A 66 13.16 25.94 -14.43
N TRP A 67 14.16 25.09 -14.64
CA TRP A 67 14.61 24.73 -15.99
C TRP A 67 13.77 23.64 -16.64
N LEU A 68 13.23 22.71 -15.84
CA LEU A 68 12.37 21.60 -16.30
C LEU A 68 10.92 22.04 -16.57
N SER A 69 10.50 23.17 -16.03
CA SER A 69 9.14 23.69 -16.21
C SER A 69 8.83 23.91 -17.69
N ARG A 70 7.74 23.30 -18.16
CA ARG A 70 7.24 23.46 -19.52
C ARG A 70 6.29 24.66 -19.66
N THR A 71 5.76 25.13 -18.55
CA THR A 71 5.01 26.39 -18.47
C THR A 71 5.99 27.52 -18.29
N ASP A 72 5.79 28.64 -18.97
CA ASP A 72 6.65 29.82 -18.80
C ASP A 72 6.38 30.45 -17.41
N PRO A 73 7.30 30.31 -16.44
CA PRO A 73 7.07 30.87 -15.10
C PRO A 73 6.92 32.38 -15.13
N ALA A 74 7.59 33.08 -16.08
CA ALA A 74 7.49 34.51 -16.22
C ALA A 74 6.07 34.98 -16.55
N LEU A 75 5.37 34.24 -17.38
CA LEU A 75 3.95 34.51 -17.69
C LEU A 75 3.05 34.38 -16.46
N THR A 76 3.26 33.33 -15.68
CA THR A 76 2.45 33.06 -14.47
C THR A 76 2.71 34.11 -13.40
N VAL A 77 3.99 34.44 -13.17
CA VAL A 77 4.40 35.50 -12.22
C VAL A 77 3.90 36.85 -12.64
N LEU A 78 3.98 37.21 -13.95
CA LEU A 78 3.47 38.48 -14.46
C LEU A 78 1.97 38.61 -14.20
N LYS A 79 1.18 37.56 -14.51
CA LYS A 79 -0.26 37.53 -14.26
C LYS A 79 -0.62 37.55 -12.77
N ALA A 80 0.18 36.94 -11.91
CA ALA A 80 -0.04 36.92 -10.47
C ALA A 80 0.28 38.29 -9.82
N ARG A 81 1.34 38.97 -10.31
CA ARG A 81 1.75 40.31 -9.79
C ARG A 81 0.95 41.44 -10.38
N SER A 82 0.47 41.31 -11.61
CA SER A 82 -0.18 42.39 -12.36
C SER A 82 -1.22 41.81 -13.33
N ALA A 83 -2.41 41.50 -12.80
CA ALA A 83 -3.51 40.91 -13.58
C ALA A 83 -3.95 41.75 -14.79
N GLU A 84 -3.73 43.09 -14.72
CA GLU A 84 -4.15 44.06 -15.76
C GLU A 84 -3.09 44.28 -16.86
N ARG A 85 -1.83 43.79 -16.67
CA ARG A 85 -0.79 43.97 -17.68
C ARG A 85 -0.92 42.88 -18.76
N GLU A 86 -1.00 43.34 -20.02
CA GLU A 86 -0.91 42.43 -21.15
C GLU A 86 0.47 41.76 -21.20
N PRO A 87 0.55 40.44 -21.47
CA PRO A 87 1.81 39.71 -21.54
C PRO A 87 2.56 40.04 -22.84
N THR A 88 3.13 41.22 -22.93
CA THR A 88 4.01 41.60 -24.07
C THR A 88 5.34 40.87 -23.95
N ALA A 89 5.99 40.60 -25.12
CA ALA A 89 7.30 39.95 -25.14
C ALA A 89 8.35 40.69 -24.32
N GLU A 90 8.28 42.03 -24.29
CA GLU A 90 9.16 42.90 -23.53
C GLU A 90 8.94 42.76 -22.01
N ALA A 91 7.68 42.75 -21.56
CA ALA A 91 7.34 42.56 -20.14
C ALA A 91 7.76 41.15 -19.66
N LEU A 92 7.59 40.12 -20.48
CA LEU A 92 8.05 38.78 -20.15
C LEU A 92 9.58 38.68 -20.13
N GLY A 93 10.29 39.38 -21.01
CA GLY A 93 11.76 39.47 -21.01
C GLY A 93 12.29 40.04 -19.71
N VAL A 94 11.74 41.18 -19.25
CA VAL A 94 12.12 41.81 -17.98
C VAL A 94 11.91 40.87 -16.79
N VAL A 95 10.79 40.13 -16.75
CA VAL A 95 10.53 39.17 -15.67
C VAL A 95 11.50 37.97 -15.74
N ARG A 96 11.83 37.46 -16.92
CA ARG A 96 12.81 36.38 -17.09
C ARG A 96 14.20 36.77 -16.61
N ASP A 97 14.64 37.99 -16.95
CA ASP A 97 15.93 38.51 -16.52
C ASP A 97 15.94 38.71 -14.98
N GLN A 98 14.87 39.25 -14.40
CA GLN A 98 14.72 39.39 -12.94
C GLN A 98 14.78 38.05 -12.20
N LEU A 99 14.16 37.01 -12.75
CA LEU A 99 14.13 35.67 -12.18
C LEU A 99 15.37 34.84 -12.50
N GLY A 100 16.27 35.33 -13.37
CA GLY A 100 17.48 34.64 -13.77
C GLY A 100 17.25 33.33 -14.52
N LEU A 101 16.12 33.17 -15.23
CA LEU A 101 15.70 31.92 -15.85
C LEU A 101 16.61 31.48 -17.00
N ASP A 102 17.34 32.41 -17.60
CA ASP A 102 18.25 32.17 -18.74
C ASP A 102 19.66 31.72 -18.31
N ALA A 103 19.91 31.59 -17.00
CA ALA A 103 21.24 31.26 -16.47
C ALA A 103 21.74 29.84 -16.75
N GLY A 104 20.90 28.98 -17.32
CA GLY A 104 21.21 27.57 -17.63
C GLY A 104 21.14 26.62 -16.42
N PRO A 105 21.00 25.30 -16.67
CA PRO A 105 20.65 24.33 -15.63
C PRO A 105 21.72 24.16 -14.54
N VAL A 106 23.00 24.21 -14.91
CA VAL A 106 24.12 24.02 -13.96
C VAL A 106 24.23 25.21 -13.01
N THR A 107 24.06 26.43 -13.53
CA THR A 107 24.12 27.67 -12.75
C THR A 107 22.93 27.75 -11.78
N LEU A 108 21.71 27.46 -12.25
CA LEU A 108 20.50 27.44 -11.43
C LEU A 108 20.61 26.41 -10.28
N LEU A 109 21.07 25.19 -10.60
CA LEU A 109 21.29 24.15 -9.58
C LEU A 109 22.37 24.58 -8.58
N GLY A 110 23.47 25.16 -9.05
CA GLY A 110 24.57 25.64 -8.19
C GLY A 110 24.14 26.78 -7.26
N GLN A 111 23.37 27.73 -7.76
CA GLN A 111 22.82 28.83 -6.98
C GLN A 111 21.85 28.31 -5.91
N TRP A 112 20.93 27.42 -6.27
CA TRP A 112 19.99 26.82 -5.33
C TRP A 112 20.67 26.00 -4.24
N LEU A 113 21.61 25.12 -4.58
CA LEU A 113 22.38 24.33 -3.61
C LEU A 113 23.25 25.22 -2.73
N GLY A 114 23.87 26.26 -3.30
CA GLY A 114 24.67 27.24 -2.57
C GLY A 114 23.83 28.09 -1.62
N GLY A 115 22.61 28.44 -2.00
CA GLY A 115 21.62 29.10 -1.13
C GLY A 115 21.24 28.20 0.05
N LEU A 116 20.84 26.95 -0.22
CA LEU A 116 20.48 25.97 0.82
C LEU A 116 21.61 25.75 1.83
N ALA A 117 22.88 25.69 1.36
CA ALA A 117 24.03 25.51 2.25
C ALA A 117 24.25 26.71 3.19
N ARG A 118 23.79 27.89 2.81
CA ARG A 118 23.82 29.12 3.64
C ARG A 118 22.55 29.34 4.47
N GLY A 119 21.56 28.43 4.35
CA GLY A 119 20.28 28.56 5.02
C GLY A 119 19.32 29.54 4.32
N ASP A 120 19.54 29.79 3.04
CA ASP A 120 18.70 30.64 2.20
C ASP A 120 17.98 29.76 1.16
N ALA A 121 16.64 29.73 1.23
CA ALA A 121 15.78 29.00 0.29
C ALA A 121 15.27 29.92 -0.86
N GLY A 122 15.75 31.16 -0.94
CA GLY A 122 15.31 32.15 -1.91
C GLY A 122 14.06 32.91 -1.48
N GLU A 123 13.53 33.70 -2.42
CA GLU A 123 12.32 34.49 -2.25
C GLU A 123 11.18 33.98 -3.12
N SER A 124 9.95 34.09 -2.66
CA SER A 124 8.76 33.78 -3.43
C SER A 124 8.68 34.68 -4.67
N TRP A 125 8.51 34.07 -5.82
CA TRP A 125 8.38 34.84 -7.07
C TRP A 125 7.10 35.66 -7.14
N ILE A 126 6.09 35.33 -6.35
CA ILE A 126 4.79 36.01 -6.32
C ILE A 126 4.77 37.09 -5.27
N SER A 127 5.09 36.78 -4.01
CA SER A 127 4.99 37.68 -2.89
C SER A 127 6.27 38.48 -2.61
N GLY A 128 7.44 38.06 -3.12
CA GLY A 128 8.75 38.62 -2.79
C GLY A 128 9.21 38.34 -1.35
N ALA A 129 8.46 37.56 -0.59
CA ALA A 129 8.80 37.26 0.80
C ALA A 129 9.85 36.11 0.87
N PRO A 130 10.70 36.08 1.93
CA PRO A 130 11.65 35.00 2.11
C PRO A 130 10.92 33.65 2.34
N VAL A 131 11.36 32.62 1.62
CA VAL A 131 10.67 31.30 1.58
C VAL A 131 10.86 30.50 2.88
N LEU A 132 12.07 30.52 3.46
CA LEU A 132 12.40 29.64 4.58
C LEU A 132 11.53 29.84 5.83
N PRO A 133 11.25 31.08 6.30
CA PRO A 133 10.37 31.31 7.45
C PRO A 133 8.96 30.74 7.24
N SER A 134 8.39 30.94 6.05
CA SER A 134 7.06 30.43 5.69
C SER A 134 7.01 28.91 5.70
N VAL A 135 8.02 28.24 5.15
CA VAL A 135 8.14 26.77 5.14
C VAL A 135 8.32 26.22 6.55
N VAL A 136 9.14 26.83 7.41
CA VAL A 136 9.35 26.38 8.81
C VAL A 136 8.07 26.53 9.63
N GLN A 137 7.37 27.65 9.50
CA GLN A 137 6.09 27.85 10.17
C GLN A 137 5.05 26.81 9.72
N ALA A 138 4.90 26.62 8.43
CA ALA A 138 3.97 25.66 7.85
C ALA A 138 4.32 24.22 8.26
N LEU A 139 5.62 23.85 8.33
CA LEU A 139 6.11 22.58 8.84
C LEU A 139 5.68 22.35 10.29
N GLY A 140 5.81 23.35 11.15
CA GLY A 140 5.38 23.26 12.55
C GLY A 140 3.89 22.95 12.69
N ILE A 141 3.05 23.58 11.88
CA ILE A 141 1.59 23.33 11.84
C ILE A 141 1.29 21.91 11.37
N SER A 142 1.92 21.46 10.27
CA SER A 142 1.73 20.09 9.78
C SER A 142 2.20 19.03 10.78
N LEU A 143 3.31 19.24 11.49
CA LEU A 143 3.79 18.35 12.54
C LEU A 143 2.78 18.25 13.70
N LEU A 144 2.19 19.38 14.12
CA LEU A 144 1.17 19.40 15.17
C LEU A 144 -0.09 18.63 14.73
N LEU A 145 -0.55 18.84 13.50
CA LEU A 145 -1.66 18.10 12.90
C LEU A 145 -1.37 16.59 12.85
N MET A 146 -0.17 16.20 12.40
CA MET A 146 0.24 14.80 12.34
C MET A 146 0.31 14.16 13.72
N ALA A 147 0.75 14.90 14.75
CA ALA A 147 0.73 14.42 16.14
C ALA A 147 -0.70 14.16 16.63
N GLY A 148 -1.63 15.08 16.36
CA GLY A 148 -3.06 14.89 16.63
C GLY A 148 -3.65 13.69 15.91
N ALA A 149 -3.38 13.56 14.61
CA ALA A 149 -3.80 12.42 13.80
C ALA A 149 -3.24 11.08 14.33
N MET A 150 -1.99 11.06 14.76
CA MET A 150 -1.36 9.89 15.37
C MET A 150 -2.05 9.51 16.69
N ALA A 151 -2.39 10.48 17.53
CA ALA A 151 -3.14 10.22 18.76
C ALA A 151 -4.50 9.58 18.46
N VAL A 152 -5.25 10.13 17.51
CA VAL A 152 -6.52 9.56 17.03
C VAL A 152 -6.31 8.14 16.45
N ALA A 153 -5.27 7.95 15.65
CA ALA A 153 -4.96 6.64 15.06
C ALA A 153 -4.66 5.58 16.14
N LEU A 154 -3.92 5.92 17.18
CA LEU A 154 -3.63 5.00 18.29
C LEU A 154 -4.91 4.64 19.09
N VAL A 155 -5.78 5.62 19.35
CA VAL A 155 -7.07 5.39 20.03
C VAL A 155 -7.96 4.48 19.17
N THR A 156 -8.07 4.77 17.88
CA THR A 156 -8.86 3.96 16.94
C THR A 156 -8.31 2.54 16.81
N ALA A 157 -6.99 2.38 16.68
CA ALA A 157 -6.35 1.07 16.65
C ALA A 157 -6.59 0.28 17.94
N GLY A 158 -6.52 0.95 19.10
CA GLY A 158 -6.86 0.38 20.40
C GLY A 158 -8.31 -0.12 20.46
N ALA A 159 -9.26 0.69 19.99
CA ALA A 159 -10.68 0.33 19.93
C ALA A 159 -10.94 -0.89 19.03
N VAL A 160 -10.32 -0.94 17.84
CA VAL A 160 -10.41 -2.08 16.91
C VAL A 160 -9.83 -3.35 17.53
N CYS A 161 -8.73 -3.24 18.28
CA CYS A 161 -8.06 -4.37 18.94
C CYS A 161 -8.68 -4.79 20.27
N ALA A 162 -9.50 -3.95 20.89
CA ALA A 162 -10.07 -4.22 22.22
C ALA A 162 -10.81 -5.57 22.28
N ARG A 163 -11.70 -5.84 21.32
CA ARG A 163 -12.44 -7.09 21.24
C ARG A 163 -11.56 -8.32 21.00
N PRO A 164 -10.64 -8.37 20.01
CA PRO A 164 -9.68 -9.45 19.86
C PRO A 164 -8.82 -9.70 21.11
N LEU A 165 -8.34 -8.66 21.75
CA LEU A 165 -7.55 -8.77 23.00
C LEU A 165 -8.38 -9.37 24.14
N TRP A 166 -9.62 -8.90 24.33
CA TRP A 166 -10.52 -9.42 25.35
C TRP A 166 -10.89 -10.89 25.12
N LEU A 167 -11.24 -11.27 23.88
CA LEU A 167 -11.55 -12.67 23.53
C LEU A 167 -10.31 -13.57 23.71
N GLY A 168 -9.13 -13.11 23.29
CA GLY A 168 -7.87 -13.83 23.44
C GLY A 168 -7.48 -14.06 24.89
N SER A 169 -7.65 -13.02 25.73
CA SER A 169 -7.37 -13.12 27.16
C SER A 169 -8.25 -14.14 27.89
N ARG A 170 -9.48 -14.37 27.41
CA ARG A 170 -10.45 -15.34 27.96
C ARG A 170 -10.42 -16.71 27.26
N ARG A 171 -9.45 -16.96 26.39
CA ARG A 171 -9.36 -18.20 25.56
C ARG A 171 -10.59 -18.52 24.73
N ARG A 172 -11.49 -17.55 24.51
CA ARG A 172 -12.71 -17.70 23.72
C ARG A 172 -12.49 -17.31 22.25
N PHE A 173 -11.38 -17.77 21.64
CA PHE A 173 -11.16 -17.59 20.20
C PHE A 173 -12.12 -18.47 19.39
N ARG A 174 -13.35 -18.01 19.23
CA ARG A 174 -14.08 -18.25 17.99
C ARG A 174 -13.52 -17.28 16.96
N ARG A 175 -13.19 -17.79 15.76
CA ARG A 175 -12.62 -17.02 14.64
C ARG A 175 -13.18 -15.60 14.63
N PRO A 176 -12.37 -14.56 14.84
CA PRO A 176 -12.87 -13.20 14.80
C PRO A 176 -13.39 -12.93 13.40
N ARG A 177 -14.66 -12.60 13.29
CA ARG A 177 -15.13 -11.89 12.10
C ARG A 177 -14.47 -10.52 12.22
N ALA A 178 -13.42 -10.28 11.40
CA ALA A 178 -12.86 -8.96 11.28
C ALA A 178 -14.01 -7.98 11.05
N GLY A 179 -14.13 -6.98 11.91
CA GLY A 179 -15.26 -6.06 11.87
C GLY A 179 -15.33 -5.40 10.50
N GLY A 180 -16.40 -5.62 9.75
CA GLY A 180 -16.60 -5.02 8.42
C GLY A 180 -16.43 -3.50 8.46
N ALA A 181 -16.88 -2.86 9.54
CA ALA A 181 -16.72 -1.42 9.76
C ALA A 181 -15.24 -0.97 9.80
N ALA A 182 -14.37 -1.67 10.51
CA ALA A 182 -12.94 -1.33 10.53
C ALA A 182 -12.28 -1.54 9.15
N ALA A 183 -12.77 -2.52 8.37
CA ALA A 183 -12.29 -2.74 7.02
C ALA A 183 -12.74 -1.65 6.05
N MET A 184 -13.99 -1.19 6.17
CA MET A 184 -14.53 -0.08 5.38
C MET A 184 -13.81 1.23 5.74
N LEU A 185 -13.67 1.54 7.04
CA LEU A 185 -13.00 2.76 7.49
C LEU A 185 -11.52 2.80 7.04
N ALA A 186 -10.82 1.66 7.10
CA ALA A 186 -9.44 1.54 6.60
C ALA A 186 -9.30 1.63 5.06
N ALA A 187 -10.41 1.56 4.33
CA ALA A 187 -10.44 1.68 2.87
C ALA A 187 -10.76 3.09 2.39
N LEU A 188 -11.22 3.96 3.29
CA LEU A 188 -11.54 5.35 2.96
C LEU A 188 -10.24 6.16 2.87
N PRO A 189 -9.99 6.84 1.74
CA PRO A 189 -8.95 7.85 1.66
C PRO A 189 -9.18 9.01 2.61
N GLU A 190 -8.11 9.64 3.06
CA GLU A 190 -8.14 10.75 4.02
C GLU A 190 -8.94 11.95 3.50
N PHE A 191 -8.82 12.27 2.21
CA PHE A 191 -9.55 13.40 1.60
C PHE A 191 -11.06 13.16 1.56
N LEU A 192 -11.53 11.91 1.36
CA LEU A 192 -12.96 11.58 1.44
C LEU A 192 -13.48 11.70 2.87
N THR A 193 -12.71 11.18 3.83
CA THR A 193 -13.05 11.29 5.25
C THR A 193 -13.11 12.76 5.67
N ALA A 194 -12.16 13.58 5.18
CA ALA A 194 -12.12 15.03 5.42
C ALA A 194 -13.34 15.73 4.83
N SER A 195 -13.66 15.49 3.55
CA SER A 195 -14.81 16.12 2.88
C SER A 195 -16.13 15.76 3.58
N VAL A 196 -16.30 14.48 3.97
CA VAL A 196 -17.51 14.02 4.67
C VAL A 196 -17.58 14.65 6.07
N LEU A 197 -16.50 14.66 6.85
CA LEU A 197 -16.48 15.26 8.19
C LEU A 197 -16.66 16.77 8.14
N ALA A 198 -16.02 17.47 7.21
CA ALA A 198 -16.21 18.90 7.01
C ALA A 198 -17.68 19.22 6.68
N THR A 199 -18.27 18.49 5.70
CA THR A 199 -19.65 18.71 5.28
C THR A 199 -20.65 18.36 6.39
N VAL A 200 -20.55 17.16 6.98
CA VAL A 200 -21.59 16.67 7.92
C VAL A 200 -21.40 17.27 9.32
N VAL A 201 -20.20 17.13 9.90
CA VAL A 201 -19.96 17.52 11.30
C VAL A 201 -19.67 19.00 11.41
N GLY A 202 -18.90 19.55 10.45
CA GLY A 202 -18.52 20.97 10.46
C GLY A 202 -19.64 21.89 9.99
N VAL A 203 -20.22 21.61 8.83
CA VAL A 203 -21.19 22.52 8.18
C VAL A 203 -22.62 22.19 8.60
N GLN A 204 -23.09 20.94 8.38
CA GLN A 204 -24.51 20.60 8.60
C GLN A 204 -24.90 20.52 10.08
N LEU A 205 -24.07 19.93 10.93
CA LEU A 205 -24.32 19.82 12.36
C LEU A 205 -23.79 21.00 13.18
N GLY A 206 -22.80 21.74 12.66
CA GLY A 206 -22.18 22.87 13.35
C GLY A 206 -21.49 22.52 14.68
N TRP A 207 -21.14 21.24 14.92
CA TRP A 207 -20.55 20.80 16.19
C TRP A 207 -19.12 21.25 16.38
N LEU A 208 -18.36 21.31 15.29
CA LEU A 208 -16.95 21.69 15.26
C LEU A 208 -16.70 22.63 14.08
N PRO A 209 -15.69 23.51 14.16
CA PRO A 209 -15.38 24.43 13.06
C PRO A 209 -14.91 23.66 11.83
N ALA A 210 -15.45 24.02 10.66
CA ALA A 210 -15.18 23.37 9.39
C ALA A 210 -13.92 23.91 8.69
N LEU A 211 -13.52 25.17 8.93
CA LEU A 211 -12.44 25.84 8.20
C LEU A 211 -11.56 26.68 9.15
N GLY A 212 -10.27 26.76 8.84
CA GLY A 212 -9.30 27.63 9.54
C GLY A 212 -8.43 26.90 10.56
N TRP A 213 -7.55 27.68 11.22
CA TRP A 213 -6.57 27.19 12.19
C TRP A 213 -6.40 28.19 13.34
N TYR A 214 -7.39 28.27 14.25
CA TYR A 214 -7.45 29.28 15.31
C TYR A 214 -7.42 28.69 16.73
N GLY A 215 -7.02 27.41 16.87
CA GLY A 215 -6.88 26.77 18.18
C GLY A 215 -7.21 25.27 18.19
N PRO A 216 -7.24 24.62 19.38
CA PRO A 216 -7.36 23.16 19.48
C PRO A 216 -8.66 22.58 18.87
N ARG A 217 -9.75 23.36 18.88
CA ARG A 217 -11.04 22.92 18.30
C ARG A 217 -10.95 22.71 16.78
N TRP A 218 -10.17 23.56 16.08
CA TRP A 218 -9.97 23.47 14.63
C TRP A 218 -9.11 22.27 14.23
N MET A 219 -8.32 21.72 15.15
CA MET A 219 -7.51 20.54 14.89
C MET A 219 -8.31 19.23 14.94
N VAL A 220 -9.49 19.20 15.59
CA VAL A 220 -10.22 17.94 15.85
C VAL A 220 -10.67 17.26 14.57
N LEU A 221 -11.40 17.96 13.68
CA LEU A 221 -11.88 17.37 12.42
C LEU A 221 -10.74 16.93 11.49
N PRO A 222 -9.70 17.76 11.25
CA PRO A 222 -8.53 17.34 10.47
C PRO A 222 -7.81 16.13 11.06
N ALA A 223 -7.60 16.09 12.38
CA ALA A 223 -6.97 14.96 13.06
C ALA A 223 -7.81 13.69 12.97
N LEU A 224 -9.14 13.79 13.06
CA LEU A 224 -10.06 12.67 12.86
C LEU A 224 -10.00 12.17 11.41
N SER A 225 -9.96 13.08 10.44
CA SER A 225 -9.92 12.73 9.01
C SER A 225 -8.71 11.90 8.64
N LEU A 226 -7.54 12.23 9.17
CA LEU A 226 -6.29 11.48 8.99
C LEU A 226 -6.22 10.25 9.88
N GLY A 227 -6.60 10.40 11.16
CA GLY A 227 -6.36 9.40 12.18
C GLY A 227 -7.33 8.22 12.15
N LEU A 228 -8.60 8.40 11.74
CA LEU A 228 -9.58 7.32 11.72
C LEU A 228 -9.25 6.22 10.71
N PRO A 229 -9.04 6.52 9.41
CA PRO A 229 -8.67 5.48 8.42
C PRO A 229 -7.37 4.78 8.81
N ALA A 230 -6.46 5.55 9.24
CA ALA A 230 -5.14 5.23 9.69
C ALA A 230 -5.15 4.25 10.86
N GLY A 231 -5.83 4.61 11.93
CA GLY A 231 -5.97 3.77 13.11
C GLY A 231 -6.77 2.50 12.83
N ALA A 232 -7.77 2.56 11.96
CA ALA A 232 -8.52 1.39 11.51
C ALA A 232 -7.61 0.38 10.78
N LEU A 233 -6.71 0.87 9.90
CA LEU A 233 -5.73 0.02 9.21
C LEU A 233 -4.75 -0.63 10.19
N LEU A 234 -4.15 0.16 11.09
CA LEU A 234 -3.22 -0.33 12.11
C LEU A 234 -3.89 -1.34 13.05
N GLY A 235 -5.07 -0.99 13.56
CA GLY A 235 -5.85 -1.85 14.43
C GLY A 235 -6.22 -3.17 13.77
N ARG A 236 -6.55 -3.15 12.49
CA ARG A 236 -6.86 -4.35 11.71
C ARG A 236 -5.63 -5.24 11.51
N LEU A 237 -4.48 -4.67 11.12
CA LEU A 237 -3.23 -5.43 10.98
C LEU A 237 -2.87 -6.11 12.30
N LEU A 238 -3.01 -5.41 13.41
CA LEU A 238 -2.75 -5.94 14.74
C LEU A 238 -3.78 -7.00 15.14
N ALA A 239 -5.06 -6.76 14.91
CA ALA A 239 -6.14 -7.71 15.19
C ALA A 239 -6.00 -9.02 14.39
N ASP A 240 -5.47 -8.95 13.15
CA ASP A 240 -5.20 -10.12 12.31
C ASP A 240 -3.98 -10.93 12.82
N ALA A 241 -3.01 -10.30 13.48
CA ALA A 241 -1.81 -10.94 14.04
C ALA A 241 -2.07 -11.59 15.41
N LEU A 242 -2.95 -11.02 16.23
CA LEU A 242 -3.22 -11.46 17.62
C LEU A 242 -3.61 -12.94 17.75
N PRO A 243 -4.51 -13.53 16.91
CA PRO A 243 -4.87 -14.94 17.01
C PRO A 243 -3.68 -15.90 16.89
N GLY A 244 -2.69 -15.54 16.06
CA GLY A 244 -1.45 -16.29 15.93
C GLY A 244 -0.67 -16.32 17.25
N ALA A 245 -0.47 -15.14 17.84
CA ALA A 245 0.27 -14.99 19.11
C ALA A 245 -0.41 -15.71 20.28
N PHE A 246 -1.74 -15.64 20.40
CA PHE A 246 -2.46 -16.38 21.44
C PHE A 246 -2.50 -17.91 21.21
N GLY A 247 -2.30 -18.38 19.97
CA GLY A 247 -2.21 -19.79 19.63
C GLY A 247 -0.85 -20.44 19.90
N GLU A 248 0.16 -19.66 20.25
CA GLU A 248 1.51 -20.17 20.54
C GLU A 248 1.59 -20.89 21.91
N PRO A 249 2.55 -21.85 22.10
CA PRO A 249 2.68 -22.63 23.35
C PRO A 249 2.90 -21.76 24.60
N TRP A 250 3.56 -20.60 24.49
CA TRP A 250 3.79 -19.71 25.61
C TRP A 250 2.50 -19.19 26.24
N ALA A 251 1.46 -18.94 25.44
CA ALA A 251 0.19 -18.43 25.94
C ALA A 251 -0.54 -19.49 26.78
N LEU A 252 -0.46 -20.76 26.37
CA LEU A 252 -0.96 -21.90 27.13
C LEU A 252 -0.18 -22.07 28.44
N ALA A 253 1.17 -22.04 28.38
CA ALA A 253 2.03 -22.15 29.54
C ALA A 253 1.84 -21.00 30.52
N ALA A 254 1.66 -19.76 30.03
CA ALA A 254 1.39 -18.58 30.86
C ALA A 254 0.06 -18.73 31.63
N ALA A 255 -0.95 -19.23 30.96
CA ALA A 255 -2.24 -19.44 31.58
C ALA A 255 -2.24 -20.63 32.56
N ALA A 256 -1.52 -21.71 32.26
CA ALA A 256 -1.32 -22.84 33.20
C ALA A 256 -0.61 -22.40 34.49
N ARG A 257 0.28 -21.39 34.39
CA ARG A 257 0.94 -20.76 35.54
C ARG A 257 0.07 -19.73 36.29
N GLY A 258 -1.22 -19.60 35.94
CA GLY A 258 -2.16 -18.71 36.61
C GLY A 258 -2.02 -17.21 36.24
N LEU A 259 -1.30 -16.84 35.17
CA LEU A 259 -1.22 -15.44 34.76
C LEU A 259 -2.61 -14.91 34.39
N THR A 260 -2.89 -13.67 34.85
CA THR A 260 -4.16 -13.00 34.54
C THR A 260 -4.30 -12.73 33.05
N GLY A 261 -5.51 -12.80 32.51
CA GLY A 261 -5.81 -12.54 31.10
C GLY A 261 -5.25 -11.20 30.59
N ARG A 262 -5.24 -10.15 31.46
CA ARG A 262 -4.66 -8.84 31.12
C ARG A 262 -3.13 -8.92 30.89
N ARG A 263 -2.40 -9.72 31.66
CA ARG A 263 -0.96 -9.93 31.48
C ARG A 263 -0.69 -10.71 30.19
N ILE A 264 -1.46 -11.75 29.92
CA ILE A 264 -1.37 -12.54 28.68
C ILE A 264 -1.66 -11.65 27.47
N ALA A 265 -2.71 -10.81 27.50
CA ALA A 265 -3.04 -9.88 26.43
C ALA A 265 -1.92 -8.86 26.17
N ARG A 266 -1.33 -8.27 27.25
CA ARG A 266 -0.20 -7.34 27.12
C ARG A 266 1.02 -8.02 26.49
N GLN A 267 1.30 -9.26 26.84
CA GLN A 267 2.42 -10.02 26.28
C GLN A 267 2.16 -10.39 24.81
N ALA A 268 0.92 -10.78 24.44
CA ALA A 268 0.54 -11.01 23.05
C ALA A 268 0.69 -9.74 22.21
N LEU A 269 0.26 -8.59 22.73
CA LEU A 269 0.42 -7.30 22.06
C LEU A 269 1.89 -6.95 21.81
N ARG A 270 2.73 -7.06 22.86
CA ARG A 270 4.19 -6.84 22.76
C ARG A 270 4.86 -7.76 21.74
N ARG A 271 4.33 -8.97 21.55
CA ARG A 271 4.87 -9.95 20.61
C ARG A 271 4.45 -9.70 19.16
N CYS A 272 3.24 -9.15 18.95
CA CYS A 272 2.76 -8.76 17.62
C CYS A 272 3.35 -7.43 17.12
N PHE A 273 3.60 -6.50 18.04
CA PHE A 273 3.99 -5.12 17.73
C PHE A 273 5.26 -5.01 16.87
N PRO A 274 6.36 -5.73 17.13
CA PRO A 274 7.57 -5.63 16.32
C PRO A 274 7.37 -5.98 14.85
N GLY A 275 6.52 -6.97 14.55
CA GLY A 275 6.19 -7.34 13.16
C GLY A 275 5.40 -6.29 12.39
N LEU A 276 4.83 -5.29 13.07
CA LEU A 276 4.07 -4.19 12.46
C LEU A 276 4.90 -2.92 12.25
N LEU A 277 6.07 -2.82 12.88
CA LEU A 277 6.91 -1.63 12.82
C LEU A 277 7.28 -1.19 11.39
N PRO A 278 7.60 -2.09 10.44
CA PRO A 278 7.83 -1.69 9.05
C PRO A 278 6.60 -1.03 8.42
N ASN A 279 5.39 -1.52 8.73
CA ASN A 279 4.14 -0.95 8.23
C ASN A 279 3.83 0.40 8.88
N LEU A 280 4.19 0.58 10.17
CA LEU A 280 4.08 1.87 10.86
C LEU A 280 4.91 2.96 10.18
N GLY A 281 6.11 2.62 9.72
CA GLY A 281 6.97 3.56 8.99
C GLY A 281 6.35 4.02 7.67
N LEU A 282 5.86 3.08 6.88
CA LEU A 282 5.13 3.40 5.64
C LEU A 282 3.87 4.23 5.91
N PHE A 283 3.25 4.01 7.05
CA PHE A 283 2.07 4.69 7.47
C PHE A 283 2.34 6.17 7.83
N VAL A 284 3.38 6.45 8.61
CA VAL A 284 3.78 7.84 8.91
C VAL A 284 4.14 8.60 7.64
N VAL A 285 4.85 7.95 6.71
CA VAL A 285 5.12 8.51 5.36
C VAL A 285 3.81 8.75 4.60
N GLY A 286 2.84 7.84 4.68
CA GLY A 286 1.51 8.03 4.08
C GLY A 286 0.77 9.25 4.62
N LEU A 287 0.87 9.52 5.93
CA LEU A 287 0.27 10.70 6.55
C LEU A 287 0.80 12.01 5.97
N THR A 288 2.08 12.09 5.57
CA THR A 288 2.63 13.31 4.95
C THR A 288 1.99 13.61 3.59
N GLY A 289 1.62 12.57 2.83
CA GLY A 289 0.89 12.75 1.56
C GLY A 289 -0.59 13.06 1.76
N GLY A 290 -1.24 12.38 2.72
CA GLY A 290 -2.66 12.58 3.04
C GLY A 290 -2.93 13.95 3.70
N SER A 291 -1.95 14.50 4.43
CA SER A 291 -2.11 15.80 5.08
C SER A 291 -2.34 16.94 4.09
N VAL A 292 -1.74 16.87 2.88
CA VAL A 292 -1.90 17.91 1.83
C VAL A 292 -3.38 18.15 1.50
N ALA A 293 -4.13 17.07 1.25
CA ALA A 293 -5.55 17.18 0.94
C ALA A 293 -6.39 17.65 2.14
N VAL A 294 -6.04 17.17 3.34
CA VAL A 294 -6.74 17.57 4.58
C VAL A 294 -6.47 19.05 4.91
N GLU A 295 -5.22 19.50 4.79
CA GLU A 295 -4.85 20.91 4.97
C GLU A 295 -5.59 21.80 3.97
N GLN A 296 -5.75 21.37 2.73
CA GLN A 296 -6.50 22.09 1.70
C GLN A 296 -8.00 22.16 2.02
N ILE A 297 -8.63 21.05 2.46
CA ILE A 297 -10.06 21.00 2.77
C ILE A 297 -10.43 21.88 3.95
N PHE A 298 -9.61 21.85 5.01
CA PHE A 298 -9.87 22.59 6.25
C PHE A 298 -9.24 23.97 6.31
N ASP A 299 -8.66 24.44 5.22
CA ASP A 299 -7.99 25.76 5.11
C ASP A 299 -6.87 25.96 6.15
N ILE A 300 -6.06 24.91 6.38
CA ILE A 300 -4.97 24.92 7.34
C ILE A 300 -3.70 25.44 6.66
N PRO A 301 -2.98 26.43 7.24
CA PRO A 301 -1.74 26.97 6.66
C PRO A 301 -0.54 26.04 6.92
N GLY A 302 -0.66 24.77 6.52
CA GLY A 302 0.36 23.74 6.67
C GLY A 302 1.27 23.63 5.44
N LEU A 303 2.30 22.80 5.58
CA LEU A 303 3.34 22.58 4.58
C LEU A 303 2.79 21.98 3.27
N GLY A 304 1.82 21.08 3.39
CA GLY A 304 1.19 20.46 2.22
C GLY A 304 0.40 21.46 1.39
N ARG A 305 -0.42 22.30 2.05
CA ARG A 305 -1.19 23.36 1.38
C ARG A 305 -0.28 24.42 0.78
N LEU A 306 0.74 24.86 1.51
CA LEU A 306 1.73 25.83 1.01
C LEU A 306 2.38 25.32 -0.28
N THR A 307 2.83 24.06 -0.27
CA THR A 307 3.47 23.44 -1.44
C THR A 307 2.50 23.25 -2.60
N LEU A 308 1.23 22.91 -2.33
CA LEU A 308 0.19 22.77 -3.34
C LEU A 308 -0.12 24.11 -4.01
N GLN A 309 -0.30 25.17 -3.22
CA GLN A 309 -0.53 26.52 -3.74
C GLN A 309 0.65 26.99 -4.60
N ALA A 310 1.88 26.72 -4.15
CA ALA A 310 3.07 27.03 -4.93
C ALA A 310 3.12 26.25 -6.26
N ALA A 311 2.71 24.97 -6.28
CA ALA A 311 2.66 24.18 -7.50
C ALA A 311 1.62 24.68 -8.51
N THR A 312 0.42 25.07 -8.04
CA THR A 312 -0.65 25.60 -8.89
C THR A 312 -0.37 27.01 -9.37
N ALA A 313 0.26 27.83 -8.54
CA ALA A 313 0.64 29.20 -8.86
C ALA A 313 2.02 29.32 -9.55
N GLN A 314 2.72 28.19 -9.77
CA GLN A 314 4.07 28.13 -10.38
C GLN A 314 5.12 29.01 -9.63
N ASP A 315 4.96 29.14 -8.30
CA ASP A 315 5.96 29.74 -7.43
C ASP A 315 7.06 28.70 -7.12
N LEU A 316 8.01 28.59 -8.04
CA LEU A 316 8.97 27.49 -8.02
C LEU A 316 9.91 27.50 -6.80
N PRO A 317 10.40 28.63 -6.26
CA PRO A 317 11.21 28.62 -5.03
C PRO A 317 10.45 28.08 -3.82
N VAL A 318 9.19 28.46 -3.64
CA VAL A 318 8.32 27.92 -2.56
C VAL A 318 8.04 26.44 -2.80
N LEU A 319 7.78 26.04 -4.05
CA LEU A 319 7.57 24.63 -4.42
C LEU A 319 8.81 23.77 -4.16
N GLN A 320 10.01 24.25 -4.51
CA GLN A 320 11.29 23.58 -4.26
C GLN A 320 11.52 23.36 -2.76
N ALA A 321 11.42 24.42 -1.96
CA ALA A 321 11.61 24.35 -0.51
C ALA A 321 10.55 23.50 0.18
N GLY A 322 9.28 23.65 -0.20
CA GLY A 322 8.16 22.86 0.33
C GLY A 322 8.26 21.37 0.01
N THR A 323 8.56 21.03 -1.24
CA THR A 323 8.76 19.61 -1.64
C THR A 323 9.97 19.00 -0.96
N LEU A 324 11.09 19.74 -0.84
CA LEU A 324 12.27 19.29 -0.11
C LEU A 324 11.93 19.03 1.37
N ALA A 325 11.20 19.93 2.02
CA ALA A 325 10.78 19.77 3.41
C ALA A 325 9.86 18.55 3.59
N LEU A 326 8.90 18.30 2.68
CA LEU A 326 8.03 17.11 2.71
C LEU A 326 8.83 15.82 2.49
N VAL A 327 9.80 15.81 1.58
CA VAL A 327 10.68 14.66 1.33
C VAL A 327 11.56 14.38 2.55
N LEU A 328 12.15 15.41 3.16
CA LEU A 328 12.94 15.29 4.39
C LEU A 328 12.09 14.77 5.56
N LEU A 329 10.89 15.31 5.73
CA LEU A 329 9.94 14.84 6.75
C LEU A 329 9.61 13.36 6.57
N ALA A 330 9.29 12.93 5.35
CA ALA A 330 9.04 11.53 5.03
C ALA A 330 10.27 10.64 5.26
N ALA A 331 11.46 11.11 4.89
CA ALA A 331 12.73 10.39 5.07
C ALA A 331 13.07 10.23 6.56
N VAL A 332 12.94 11.29 7.36
CA VAL A 332 13.15 11.27 8.82
C VAL A 332 12.16 10.34 9.50
N ALA A 333 10.86 10.47 9.19
CA ALA A 333 9.81 9.62 9.74
C ALA A 333 10.03 8.13 9.40
N GLY A 334 10.33 7.84 8.14
CA GLY A 334 10.66 6.48 7.69
C GLY A 334 11.96 5.93 8.28
N GLY A 335 12.96 6.80 8.50
CA GLY A 335 14.22 6.48 9.15
C GLY A 335 14.04 6.14 10.62
N LEU A 336 13.29 6.97 11.36
CA LEU A 336 12.96 6.74 12.77
C LEU A 336 12.17 5.43 12.95
N ALA A 337 11.17 5.18 12.10
CA ALA A 337 10.39 3.95 12.16
C ALA A 337 11.26 2.70 11.91
N ARG A 338 12.19 2.76 10.95
CA ARG A 338 13.17 1.68 10.70
C ARG A 338 14.14 1.51 11.86
N GLY A 339 14.65 2.61 12.44
CA GLY A 339 15.53 2.58 13.60
C GLY A 339 14.85 1.92 14.81
N VAL A 340 13.61 2.31 15.12
CA VAL A 340 12.81 1.69 16.18
C VAL A 340 12.57 0.21 15.89
N ALA A 341 12.26 -0.15 14.64
CA ALA A 341 12.10 -1.55 14.23
C ALA A 341 13.37 -2.36 14.45
N GLN A 342 14.54 -1.82 14.07
CA GLN A 342 15.84 -2.48 14.26
C GLN A 342 16.20 -2.64 15.75
N LEU A 343 15.94 -1.62 16.57
CA LEU A 343 16.18 -1.68 18.01
C LEU A 343 15.28 -2.72 18.70
N MET A 344 14.01 -2.83 18.31
CA MET A 344 13.06 -3.77 18.90
C MET A 344 13.22 -5.21 18.40
N LEU A 345 13.61 -5.41 17.15
CA LEU A 345 13.71 -6.74 16.52
C LEU A 345 15.12 -7.33 16.63
N GLY A 346 16.14 -6.51 16.89
CA GLY A 346 17.52 -6.95 17.15
C GLY A 346 18.04 -8.02 16.17
N PRO A 347 18.80 -9.02 16.67
CA PRO A 347 19.34 -10.13 15.89
C PRO A 347 18.27 -11.04 15.26
N VAL A 348 17.04 -11.08 15.81
CA VAL A 348 15.95 -11.97 15.38
C VAL A 348 15.52 -11.72 13.91
N LEU A 349 15.72 -10.49 13.41
CA LEU A 349 15.51 -10.16 12.00
C LEU A 349 16.53 -10.84 11.06
N ARG A 350 17.75 -11.12 11.56
CA ARG A 350 18.83 -11.72 10.74
C ARG A 350 18.62 -13.21 10.51
N ASP A 351 17.92 -13.89 11.40
CA ASP A 351 17.78 -15.35 11.38
C ASP A 351 16.48 -15.85 10.71
N GLY A 352 15.65 -14.98 10.13
CA GLY A 352 14.39 -15.37 9.48
C GLY A 352 13.37 -16.04 10.43
N ALA A 353 13.61 -15.97 11.74
CA ALA A 353 12.82 -16.65 12.78
C ALA A 353 11.40 -16.07 12.98
N LEU A 354 11.10 -14.91 12.39
CA LEU A 354 9.76 -14.38 12.32
C LEU A 354 9.03 -14.91 11.09
N GLN A 355 8.80 -16.21 11.04
CA GLN A 355 7.74 -16.73 10.20
C GLN A 355 6.43 -16.17 10.77
N SER A 356 5.91 -15.11 10.15
CA SER A 356 4.52 -14.74 10.32
C SER A 356 3.71 -15.95 9.90
N SER A 357 3.20 -16.71 10.86
CA SER A 357 2.21 -17.76 10.61
C SER A 357 0.94 -17.08 10.10
N HIS A 358 0.99 -16.69 8.83
CA HIS A 358 -0.14 -16.12 8.14
C HIS A 358 -1.17 -17.23 7.94
N ARG A 359 -1.96 -17.50 8.98
CA ARG A 359 -3.15 -18.35 8.82
C ARG A 359 -4.07 -17.64 7.85
N PRO A 360 -4.49 -18.34 6.78
CA PRO A 360 -5.42 -17.76 5.81
C PRO A 360 -6.66 -17.26 6.57
N SER A 361 -7.00 -16.00 6.40
CA SER A 361 -8.27 -15.45 6.88
C SER A 361 -9.42 -16.28 6.29
N PRO A 362 -10.50 -16.51 7.04
CA PRO A 362 -11.66 -17.21 6.52
C PRO A 362 -12.16 -16.50 5.25
N PRO A 363 -12.76 -17.23 4.30
CA PRO A 363 -13.28 -16.63 3.08
C PRO A 363 -14.26 -15.52 3.43
N ALA A 364 -13.99 -14.31 2.95
CA ALA A 364 -14.96 -13.23 2.96
C ALA A 364 -16.23 -13.71 2.24
N HIS A 365 -17.40 -13.27 2.70
CA HIS A 365 -18.65 -13.58 2.03
C HIS A 365 -18.56 -13.23 0.56
N ARG A 366 -18.71 -14.21 -0.32
CA ARG A 366 -18.57 -14.03 -1.79
C ARG A 366 -19.57 -13.04 -2.36
N ALA A 367 -20.66 -12.80 -1.65
CA ALA A 367 -21.70 -11.86 -2.03
C ALA A 367 -21.27 -10.39 -1.90
N GLN A 368 -20.39 -10.03 -0.94
CA GLN A 368 -20.04 -8.63 -0.69
C GLN A 368 -19.43 -7.91 -1.92
N PRO A 369 -18.36 -8.43 -2.59
CA PRO A 369 -17.81 -7.75 -3.75
C PRO A 369 -18.79 -7.73 -4.93
N LEU A 370 -19.68 -8.72 -5.05
CA LEU A 370 -20.71 -8.73 -6.07
C LEU A 370 -21.75 -7.62 -5.82
N VAL A 371 -22.22 -7.49 -4.57
CA VAL A 371 -23.20 -6.45 -4.21
C VAL A 371 -22.60 -5.05 -4.45
N TYR A 372 -21.37 -4.79 -3.97
CA TYR A 372 -20.73 -3.49 -4.18
C TYR A 372 -20.47 -3.21 -5.68
N GLY A 373 -20.09 -4.23 -6.44
CA GLY A 373 -19.89 -4.12 -7.89
C GLY A 373 -21.21 -3.83 -8.63
N LEU A 374 -22.30 -4.49 -8.28
CA LEU A 374 -23.62 -4.26 -8.87
C LEU A 374 -24.18 -2.87 -8.53
N LEU A 375 -24.00 -2.42 -7.26
CA LEU A 375 -24.38 -1.06 -6.86
C LEU A 375 -23.61 -0.01 -7.64
N LEU A 376 -22.29 -0.16 -7.76
CA LEU A 376 -21.44 0.75 -8.53
C LEU A 376 -21.85 0.75 -10.01
N LEU A 377 -22.05 -0.43 -10.60
CA LEU A 377 -22.49 -0.57 -11.99
C LEU A 377 -23.85 0.10 -12.20
N GLY A 378 -24.81 -0.08 -11.28
CA GLY A 378 -26.13 0.54 -11.33
C GLY A 378 -26.05 2.07 -11.33
N VAL A 379 -25.22 2.65 -10.45
CA VAL A 379 -24.97 4.10 -10.41
C VAL A 379 -24.34 4.59 -11.71
N VAL A 380 -23.31 3.90 -12.21
CA VAL A 380 -22.62 4.28 -13.44
C VAL A 380 -23.58 4.21 -14.64
N VAL A 381 -24.28 3.10 -14.84
CA VAL A 381 -25.19 2.92 -15.96
C VAL A 381 -26.33 3.95 -15.93
N SER A 382 -26.95 4.18 -14.75
CA SER A 382 -28.01 5.18 -14.62
C SER A 382 -27.53 6.62 -14.87
N GLY A 383 -26.26 6.92 -14.56
CA GLY A 383 -25.66 8.22 -14.85
C GLY A 383 -25.30 8.39 -16.32
N LEU A 384 -24.85 7.31 -17.01
CA LEU A 384 -24.44 7.36 -18.42
C LEU A 384 -25.58 7.65 -19.41
N ILE A 385 -26.81 7.33 -19.06
CA ILE A 385 -28.00 7.62 -19.89
C ILE A 385 -28.47 9.07 -19.75
N ARG A 386 -27.81 9.91 -18.94
CA ARG A 386 -28.15 11.30 -18.66
C ARG A 386 -27.06 12.23 -19.21
N ASP A 387 -27.42 13.48 -19.52
CA ASP A 387 -26.44 14.47 -19.99
C ASP A 387 -25.63 15.07 -18.81
N PRO A 388 -24.28 14.91 -18.78
CA PRO A 388 -23.43 15.46 -17.74
C PRO A 388 -23.16 16.96 -17.87
N LEU A 389 -23.44 17.55 -19.05
CA LEU A 389 -23.14 18.96 -19.38
C LEU A 389 -24.40 19.83 -19.47
N GLY A 390 -25.58 19.24 -19.42
CA GLY A 390 -26.85 19.96 -19.48
C GLY A 390 -26.93 21.00 -18.36
N LEU A 391 -27.02 22.28 -18.73
CA LEU A 391 -27.10 23.42 -17.82
C LEU A 391 -28.58 23.80 -17.65
N ASP A 392 -29.07 23.74 -16.41
CA ASP A 392 -30.37 24.23 -16.02
C ASP A 392 -30.24 25.20 -14.85
N THR A 393 -30.15 26.48 -15.16
CA THR A 393 -30.01 27.53 -14.14
C THR A 393 -31.21 27.63 -13.20
N ALA A 394 -32.39 27.16 -13.59
CA ALA A 394 -33.57 27.11 -12.74
C ALA A 394 -33.49 25.96 -11.72
N ALA A 395 -32.75 24.92 -12.05
CA ALA A 395 -32.56 23.73 -11.21
C ALA A 395 -31.26 23.80 -10.36
N ARG A 396 -30.70 24.99 -10.10
CA ARG A 396 -29.46 25.13 -9.30
C ARG A 396 -29.64 24.68 -7.86
N LEU A 397 -28.71 23.83 -7.38
CA LEU A 397 -28.66 23.36 -5.99
C LEU A 397 -29.97 22.70 -5.52
N GLN A 398 -30.69 22.03 -6.44
CA GLN A 398 -31.91 21.30 -6.08
C GLN A 398 -31.58 20.00 -5.36
N SER A 399 -32.37 19.71 -4.31
CA SER A 399 -32.25 18.48 -3.54
C SER A 399 -32.56 17.24 -4.39
N PRO A 400 -32.11 16.05 -3.96
CA PRO A 400 -32.44 14.80 -4.61
C PRO A 400 -33.93 14.62 -4.88
N SER A 401 -34.27 14.28 -6.13
CA SER A 401 -35.64 14.11 -6.61
C SER A 401 -35.71 12.95 -7.64
N TRP A 402 -36.90 12.55 -8.06
CA TRP A 402 -37.04 11.53 -9.11
C TRP A 402 -36.43 11.97 -10.45
N ALA A 403 -36.47 13.28 -10.76
CA ALA A 403 -35.82 13.83 -11.95
C ALA A 403 -34.29 13.84 -11.79
N HIS A 404 -33.79 14.18 -10.62
CA HIS A 404 -32.36 14.29 -10.28
C HIS A 404 -32.06 13.45 -9.03
N PRO A 405 -31.82 12.12 -9.15
CA PRO A 405 -31.69 11.23 -7.98
C PRO A 405 -30.58 11.61 -6.99
N PHE A 406 -29.49 12.22 -7.47
CA PHE A 406 -28.41 12.75 -6.65
C PHE A 406 -28.44 14.29 -6.53
N GLY A 407 -29.57 14.91 -6.90
CA GLY A 407 -29.71 16.35 -6.93
C GLY A 407 -28.90 17.00 -8.05
N THR A 408 -28.79 18.34 -7.99
CA THR A 408 -28.04 19.16 -8.96
C THR A 408 -26.94 19.96 -8.30
N ASP A 409 -25.94 20.35 -9.10
CA ASP A 409 -24.80 21.18 -8.66
C ASP A 409 -25.10 22.69 -8.73
N ALA A 410 -24.06 23.51 -8.49
CA ALA A 410 -24.16 24.97 -8.50
C ALA A 410 -24.51 25.58 -9.87
N LEU A 411 -24.35 24.82 -10.95
CA LEU A 411 -24.73 25.21 -12.31
C LEU A 411 -26.04 24.57 -12.79
N GLY A 412 -26.72 23.77 -11.92
CA GLY A 412 -27.92 23.04 -12.24
C GLY A 412 -27.68 21.74 -13.04
N ARG A 413 -26.43 21.27 -13.12
CA ARG A 413 -26.09 20.01 -13.80
C ARG A 413 -26.46 18.82 -12.91
N ASP A 414 -26.93 17.73 -13.54
CA ASP A 414 -27.28 16.50 -12.81
C ASP A 414 -26.04 15.80 -12.21
N VAL A 415 -25.99 15.70 -10.88
CA VAL A 415 -24.86 15.09 -10.16
C VAL A 415 -24.71 13.61 -10.51
N LEU A 416 -25.81 12.86 -10.71
CA LEU A 416 -25.75 11.44 -11.09
C LEU A 416 -25.16 11.25 -12.50
N ALA A 417 -25.54 12.11 -13.46
CA ALA A 417 -24.96 12.12 -14.79
C ALA A 417 -23.45 12.35 -14.76
N ARG A 418 -23.00 13.36 -14.00
CA ARG A 418 -21.58 13.68 -13.83
C ARG A 418 -20.81 12.56 -13.15
N VAL A 419 -21.37 11.93 -12.11
CA VAL A 419 -20.76 10.78 -11.45
C VAL A 419 -20.62 9.57 -12.38
N GLY A 420 -21.64 9.29 -13.21
CA GLY A 420 -21.60 8.18 -14.18
C GLY A 420 -20.54 8.37 -15.26
N HIS A 421 -20.50 9.56 -15.90
CA HIS A 421 -19.49 9.89 -16.92
C HIS A 421 -18.09 10.01 -16.32
N GLY A 422 -17.98 10.56 -15.10
CA GLY A 422 -16.73 10.63 -14.35
C GLY A 422 -16.14 9.25 -14.02
N ALA A 423 -17.00 8.24 -13.89
CA ALA A 423 -16.55 6.86 -13.74
C ALA A 423 -15.74 6.38 -14.95
N LEU A 424 -16.20 6.69 -16.18
CA LEU A 424 -15.49 6.29 -17.40
C LEU A 424 -14.12 6.94 -17.49
N THR A 425 -14.03 8.24 -17.25
CA THR A 425 -12.76 8.99 -17.32
C THR A 425 -11.80 8.53 -16.24
N THR A 426 -12.24 8.46 -14.99
CA THR A 426 -11.38 8.08 -13.84
C THR A 426 -10.94 6.62 -13.92
N LEU A 427 -11.86 5.67 -14.25
CA LEU A 427 -11.52 4.24 -14.32
C LEU A 427 -10.71 3.88 -15.55
N ALA A 428 -10.96 4.52 -16.71
CA ALA A 428 -10.15 4.32 -17.91
C ALA A 428 -8.70 4.78 -17.68
N LEU A 429 -8.53 5.97 -17.07
CA LEU A 429 -7.21 6.49 -16.72
C LEU A 429 -6.52 5.61 -15.68
N ALA A 430 -7.24 5.14 -14.67
CA ALA A 430 -6.72 4.21 -13.67
C ALA A 430 -6.28 2.87 -14.28
N LEU A 431 -7.02 2.36 -15.26
CA LEU A 431 -6.66 1.14 -15.98
C LEU A 431 -5.38 1.34 -16.81
N ALA A 432 -5.28 2.46 -17.54
CA ALA A 432 -4.09 2.81 -18.32
C ALA A 432 -2.84 2.92 -17.43
N VAL A 433 -2.95 3.67 -16.33
CA VAL A 433 -1.86 3.79 -15.33
C VAL A 433 -1.48 2.43 -14.72
N THR A 434 -2.47 1.60 -14.40
CA THR A 434 -2.24 0.26 -13.85
C THR A 434 -1.54 -0.65 -14.87
N ALA A 435 -1.88 -0.55 -16.15
CA ALA A 435 -1.23 -1.31 -17.23
C ALA A 435 0.24 -0.89 -17.40
N VAL A 436 0.52 0.42 -17.42
CA VAL A 436 1.89 0.96 -17.47
C VAL A 436 2.68 0.53 -16.24
N ALA A 437 2.10 0.67 -15.05
CA ALA A 437 2.73 0.27 -13.79
C ALA A 437 2.99 -1.25 -13.73
N LEU A 438 2.10 -2.09 -14.28
CA LEU A 438 2.30 -3.53 -14.39
C LEU A 438 3.48 -3.86 -15.30
N LEU A 439 3.52 -3.26 -16.48
CA LEU A 439 4.61 -3.47 -17.43
C LEU A 439 5.97 -3.08 -16.81
N ALA A 440 6.08 -1.85 -16.30
CA ALA A 440 7.28 -1.35 -15.65
C ALA A 440 7.63 -2.20 -14.41
N GLY A 441 6.64 -2.56 -13.60
CA GLY A 441 6.81 -3.39 -12.39
C GLY A 441 7.33 -4.79 -12.70
N VAL A 442 6.85 -5.44 -13.76
CA VAL A 442 7.36 -6.76 -14.18
C VAL A 442 8.77 -6.61 -14.74
N LEU A 443 9.03 -5.68 -15.67
CA LEU A 443 10.33 -5.49 -16.29
C LEU A 443 11.41 -5.20 -15.23
N LEU A 444 11.16 -4.25 -14.35
CA LEU A 444 12.11 -3.87 -13.30
C LEU A 444 12.21 -4.94 -12.20
N GLY A 445 11.11 -5.62 -11.87
CA GLY A 445 11.09 -6.71 -10.90
C GLY A 445 11.86 -7.96 -11.33
N LEU A 446 12.06 -8.18 -12.64
CA LEU A 446 12.90 -9.27 -13.15
C LEU A 446 14.41 -9.02 -12.96
N VAL A 447 14.81 -7.77 -12.70
CA VAL A 447 16.21 -7.35 -12.51
C VAL A 447 16.43 -6.73 -11.11
N PRO A 448 16.13 -7.45 -10.00
CA PRO A 448 16.09 -6.89 -8.65
C PRO A 448 17.44 -6.35 -8.15
N ARG A 449 18.55 -6.80 -8.74
CA ARG A 449 19.90 -6.33 -8.38
C ARG A 449 20.15 -4.88 -8.77
N VAL A 450 19.55 -4.43 -9.86
CA VAL A 450 19.69 -3.06 -10.38
C VAL A 450 18.56 -2.18 -9.86
N SER A 451 17.33 -2.68 -9.90
CA SER A 451 16.12 -1.92 -9.58
C SER A 451 15.80 -1.84 -8.08
N GLY A 452 16.39 -2.70 -7.23
CA GLY A 452 15.97 -2.84 -5.83
C GLY A 452 16.03 -1.53 -5.03
N ALA A 453 17.12 -0.77 -5.16
CA ALA A 453 17.24 0.52 -4.47
C ALA A 453 16.25 1.57 -5.01
N ALA A 454 15.99 1.58 -6.33
CA ALA A 454 14.99 2.44 -6.95
C ALA A 454 13.57 2.07 -6.47
N VAL A 455 13.26 0.77 -6.41
CA VAL A 455 12.00 0.25 -5.87
C VAL A 455 11.80 0.69 -4.42
N ASP A 456 12.82 0.56 -3.57
CA ASP A 456 12.75 0.97 -2.17
C ASP A 456 12.53 2.47 -2.01
N THR A 457 13.23 3.28 -2.82
CA THR A 457 13.16 4.75 -2.79
C THR A 457 11.79 5.23 -3.29
N VAL A 458 11.35 4.77 -4.46
CA VAL A 458 10.07 5.18 -5.04
C VAL A 458 8.88 4.69 -4.20
N ASN A 459 8.98 3.52 -3.58
CA ASN A 459 7.93 3.02 -2.66
C ASN A 459 7.73 3.90 -1.42
N ALA A 460 8.73 4.70 -1.07
CA ALA A 460 8.65 5.65 0.05
C ALA A 460 8.05 7.01 -0.36
N VAL A 461 7.83 7.26 -1.67
CA VAL A 461 7.26 8.53 -2.18
C VAL A 461 5.74 8.42 -2.26
N PRO A 462 4.98 9.24 -1.51
CA PRO A 462 3.53 9.32 -1.67
C PRO A 462 3.14 9.83 -3.07
N PRO A 463 2.03 9.34 -3.68
CA PRO A 463 1.56 9.82 -4.99
C PRO A 463 1.31 11.33 -5.05
N VAL A 464 0.92 11.95 -3.95
CA VAL A 464 0.67 13.39 -3.88
C VAL A 464 1.97 14.18 -4.07
N LEU A 465 3.09 13.74 -3.47
CA LEU A 465 4.40 14.39 -3.69
C LEU A 465 4.85 14.27 -5.15
N ALA A 466 4.65 13.10 -5.76
CA ALA A 466 4.89 12.93 -7.19
C ALA A 466 3.99 13.88 -8.01
N GLY A 467 2.73 14.06 -7.59
CA GLY A 467 1.79 15.02 -8.19
C GLY A 467 2.28 16.46 -8.17
N LEU A 468 2.77 16.90 -7.03
CA LEU A 468 3.30 18.26 -6.86
C LEU A 468 4.53 18.51 -7.75
N LEU A 469 5.45 17.54 -7.81
CA LEU A 469 6.63 17.64 -8.69
C LEU A 469 6.25 17.64 -10.18
N VAL A 470 5.35 16.75 -10.59
CA VAL A 470 4.88 16.69 -11.99
C VAL A 470 4.12 17.96 -12.35
N ALA A 471 3.31 18.51 -11.44
CA ALA A 471 2.60 19.77 -11.65
C ALA A 471 3.57 20.96 -11.74
N GLY A 472 4.66 20.97 -10.98
CA GLY A 472 5.72 21.98 -11.09
C GLY A 472 6.43 21.94 -12.45
N ILE A 473 6.54 20.76 -13.08
CA ILE A 473 7.19 20.56 -14.39
C ILE A 473 6.22 20.81 -15.54
N ALA A 474 5.06 20.16 -15.51
CA ALA A 474 4.12 20.09 -16.63
C ALA A 474 2.91 21.04 -16.49
N GLY A 475 2.77 21.71 -15.35
CA GLY A 475 1.55 22.44 -14.98
C GLY A 475 0.42 21.51 -14.57
N SER A 476 -0.70 22.11 -14.13
CA SER A 476 -1.95 21.38 -13.87
C SER A 476 -2.63 21.02 -15.19
N GLY A 477 -3.09 19.76 -15.33
CA GLY A 477 -3.73 19.32 -16.58
C GLY A 477 -4.29 17.89 -16.47
N PRO A 478 -5.08 17.46 -17.48
CA PRO A 478 -5.84 16.19 -17.40
C PRO A 478 -4.97 14.94 -17.26
N TYR A 479 -3.73 14.98 -17.70
CA TYR A 479 -2.79 13.85 -17.63
C TYR A 479 -1.78 13.95 -16.47
N THR A 480 -1.67 15.10 -15.80
CA THR A 480 -0.73 15.32 -14.68
C THR A 480 -0.92 14.29 -13.55
N PRO A 481 -2.16 14.00 -13.07
CA PRO A 481 -2.38 12.94 -12.09
C PRO A 481 -1.93 11.56 -12.57
N ALA A 482 -2.18 11.24 -13.86
CA ALA A 482 -1.81 9.95 -14.42
C ALA A 482 -0.29 9.75 -14.47
N LEU A 483 0.45 10.77 -14.91
CA LEU A 483 1.91 10.76 -14.93
C LEU A 483 2.49 10.63 -13.51
N ALA A 484 1.94 11.39 -12.56
CA ALA A 484 2.36 11.35 -11.16
C ALA A 484 2.15 9.97 -10.52
N VAL A 485 0.95 9.40 -10.69
CA VAL A 485 0.65 8.07 -10.13
C VAL A 485 1.44 6.98 -10.85
N ALA A 486 1.60 7.05 -12.18
CA ALA A 486 2.41 6.11 -12.95
C ALA A 486 3.88 6.11 -12.51
N ALA A 487 4.43 7.29 -12.16
CA ALA A 487 5.81 7.43 -11.69
C ALA A 487 6.10 6.63 -10.41
N VAL A 488 5.08 6.36 -9.57
CA VAL A 488 5.26 5.66 -8.29
C VAL A 488 4.57 4.29 -8.22
N ALA A 489 3.49 4.06 -8.98
CA ALA A 489 2.66 2.86 -8.88
C ALA A 489 3.35 1.56 -9.30
N TRP A 490 4.40 1.61 -10.10
CA TRP A 490 5.17 0.45 -10.54
C TRP A 490 6.01 -0.18 -9.42
N ALA A 491 6.48 0.60 -8.45
CA ALA A 491 7.43 0.15 -7.43
C ALA A 491 6.90 -0.98 -6.53
N PRO A 492 5.65 -0.94 -5.99
CA PRO A 492 5.10 -2.08 -5.24
C PRO A 492 4.91 -3.34 -6.10
N LEU A 493 4.65 -3.19 -7.40
CA LEU A 493 4.51 -4.31 -8.33
C LEU A 493 5.87 -4.93 -8.64
N ALA A 494 6.92 -4.12 -8.80
CA ALA A 494 8.30 -4.56 -8.96
C ALA A 494 8.80 -5.30 -7.71
N ALA A 495 8.54 -4.77 -6.51
CA ALA A 495 8.86 -5.46 -5.25
C ALA A 495 8.18 -6.84 -5.16
N HIS A 496 6.90 -6.93 -5.55
CA HIS A 496 6.17 -8.20 -5.56
C HIS A 496 6.72 -9.18 -6.60
N ALA A 497 7.04 -8.70 -7.81
CA ALA A 497 7.66 -9.50 -8.87
C ALA A 497 9.03 -10.02 -8.46
N SER A 498 9.87 -9.19 -7.84
CA SER A 498 11.19 -9.58 -7.33
C SER A 498 11.09 -10.68 -6.27
N ALA A 499 10.17 -10.54 -5.31
CA ALA A 499 9.96 -11.54 -4.26
C ALA A 499 9.50 -12.89 -4.83
N LEU A 500 8.60 -12.88 -5.82
CA LEU A 500 8.18 -14.10 -6.52
C LEU A 500 9.32 -14.72 -7.32
N LEU A 501 10.12 -13.90 -8.00
CA LEU A 501 11.28 -14.35 -8.76
C LEU A 501 12.32 -15.04 -7.87
N GLU A 502 12.59 -14.49 -6.68
CA GLU A 502 13.50 -15.10 -5.71
C GLU A 502 12.95 -16.44 -5.19
N GLN A 503 11.64 -16.51 -4.91
CA GLN A 503 10.99 -17.76 -4.51
C GLN A 503 11.10 -18.84 -5.59
N GLU A 504 10.83 -18.49 -6.86
CA GLU A 504 10.93 -19.45 -7.97
C GLU A 504 12.38 -19.88 -8.23
N ARG A 505 13.34 -18.97 -8.12
CA ARG A 505 14.78 -19.29 -8.25
C ARG A 505 15.29 -20.27 -7.20
N ALA A 506 14.66 -20.32 -6.04
CA ALA A 506 14.98 -21.24 -4.95
C ALA A 506 14.29 -22.61 -5.08
N THR A 507 13.45 -22.82 -6.09
CA THR A 507 12.73 -24.11 -6.28
C THR A 507 13.64 -25.18 -6.87
N THR A 508 13.45 -26.43 -6.40
CA THR A 508 14.27 -27.58 -6.85
C THR A 508 14.08 -27.88 -8.33
N HIS A 509 12.87 -27.69 -8.88
CA HIS A 509 12.62 -27.97 -10.30
C HIS A 509 13.47 -27.06 -11.21
N LEU A 510 13.62 -25.77 -10.86
CA LEU A 510 14.43 -24.84 -11.64
C LEU A 510 15.93 -25.20 -11.60
N VAL A 511 16.41 -25.70 -10.46
CA VAL A 511 17.80 -26.20 -10.33
C VAL A 511 18.00 -27.38 -11.26
N VAL A 512 17.06 -28.33 -11.30
CA VAL A 512 17.11 -29.50 -12.19
C VAL A 512 17.02 -29.09 -13.66
N THR A 513 16.08 -28.22 -14.03
CA THR A 513 15.95 -27.72 -15.43
C THR A 513 17.24 -27.09 -15.93
N ARG A 514 17.95 -26.33 -15.10
CA ARG A 514 19.26 -25.76 -15.45
C ARG A 514 20.36 -26.82 -15.52
N ALA A 515 20.34 -27.82 -14.63
CA ALA A 515 21.31 -28.91 -14.65
C ALA A 515 21.17 -29.78 -15.93
N LEU A 516 19.95 -29.87 -16.48
CA LEU A 516 19.65 -30.53 -17.76
C LEU A 516 20.07 -29.70 -18.99
N GLY A 517 20.68 -28.50 -18.79
CA GLY A 517 21.23 -27.70 -19.88
C GLY A 517 20.29 -26.62 -20.42
N ALA A 518 19.17 -26.35 -19.78
CA ALA A 518 18.26 -25.28 -20.20
C ALA A 518 18.94 -23.91 -20.20
N GLY A 519 18.90 -23.22 -21.32
CA GLY A 519 19.48 -21.89 -21.51
C GLY A 519 18.71 -20.81 -20.73
N PRO A 520 19.35 -19.63 -20.50
CA PRO A 520 18.73 -18.56 -19.71
C PRO A 520 17.44 -18.02 -20.30
N LEU A 521 17.32 -17.94 -21.61
CA LEU A 521 16.11 -17.48 -22.31
C LEU A 521 14.95 -18.48 -22.18
N TYR A 522 15.24 -19.80 -22.26
CA TYR A 522 14.27 -20.86 -22.02
C TYR A 522 13.73 -20.77 -20.60
N VAL A 523 14.61 -20.69 -19.61
CA VAL A 523 14.25 -20.55 -18.19
C VAL A 523 13.40 -19.29 -17.95
N LEU A 524 13.76 -18.16 -18.56
CA LEU A 524 13.00 -16.92 -18.45
C LEU A 524 11.59 -17.08 -19.02
N ARG A 525 11.46 -17.57 -20.27
CA ARG A 525 10.20 -17.60 -21.01
C ARG A 525 9.23 -18.68 -20.51
N TYR A 526 9.75 -19.87 -20.19
CA TYR A 526 8.91 -21.04 -19.91
C TYR A 526 8.75 -21.35 -18.43
N GLU A 527 9.67 -20.90 -17.57
CA GLU A 527 9.61 -21.15 -16.13
C GLU A 527 9.29 -19.87 -15.33
N LEU A 528 10.08 -18.81 -15.49
CA LEU A 528 9.99 -17.62 -14.64
C LEU A 528 8.81 -16.69 -15.01
N LEU A 529 8.63 -16.35 -16.29
CA LEU A 529 7.52 -15.46 -16.69
C LEU A 529 6.15 -16.06 -16.39
N PRO A 530 5.85 -17.35 -16.68
CA PRO A 530 4.55 -17.93 -16.32
C PRO A 530 4.32 -18.03 -14.81
N ALA A 531 5.39 -18.15 -14.01
CA ALA A 531 5.29 -18.19 -12.55
C ALA A 531 5.09 -16.79 -11.93
N VAL A 532 5.71 -15.74 -12.49
CA VAL A 532 5.73 -14.38 -11.92
C VAL A 532 4.61 -13.50 -12.47
N VAL A 533 4.38 -13.48 -13.79
CA VAL A 533 3.47 -12.50 -14.42
C VAL A 533 2.01 -12.65 -13.95
N PRO A 534 1.38 -13.83 -13.93
CA PRO A 534 -0.03 -13.94 -13.54
C PRO A 534 -0.31 -13.52 -12.09
N PRO A 535 0.52 -13.85 -11.08
CA PRO A 535 0.34 -13.34 -9.73
C PRO A 535 0.52 -11.83 -9.61
N VAL A 536 1.49 -11.24 -10.33
CA VAL A 536 1.72 -9.79 -10.34
C VAL A 536 0.58 -9.06 -11.04
N ALA A 537 0.10 -9.54 -12.19
CA ALA A 537 -1.06 -8.98 -12.89
C ALA A 537 -2.32 -9.00 -12.01
N ARG A 538 -2.54 -10.12 -11.30
CA ARG A 538 -3.64 -10.19 -10.33
C ARG A 538 -3.47 -9.19 -9.19
N HIS A 539 -2.24 -8.99 -8.71
CA HIS A 539 -1.96 -7.98 -7.69
C HIS A 539 -2.21 -6.57 -8.22
N ALA A 540 -1.83 -6.26 -9.46
CA ALA A 540 -2.09 -5.00 -10.13
C ALA A 540 -3.60 -4.71 -10.24
N LEU A 541 -4.41 -5.68 -10.69
CA LEU A 541 -5.87 -5.56 -10.74
C LEU A 541 -6.51 -5.28 -9.38
N LEU A 542 -5.99 -5.89 -8.30
CA LEU A 542 -6.47 -5.60 -6.94
C LEU A 542 -6.07 -4.20 -6.44
N ARG A 543 -5.08 -3.56 -7.05
CA ARG A 543 -4.67 -2.18 -6.76
C ARG A 543 -5.39 -1.13 -7.62
N LEU A 544 -6.06 -1.53 -8.70
CA LEU A 544 -6.76 -0.62 -9.60
C LEU A 544 -7.67 0.40 -8.87
N PRO A 545 -8.53 0.01 -7.90
CA PRO A 545 -9.34 0.99 -7.18
C PRO A 545 -8.51 1.97 -6.34
N GLY A 546 -7.37 1.53 -5.79
CA GLY A 546 -6.44 2.41 -5.09
C GLY A 546 -5.78 3.44 -6.02
N VAL A 547 -5.48 3.03 -7.27
CA VAL A 547 -4.98 3.94 -8.31
C VAL A 547 -6.06 4.97 -8.67
N ALA A 548 -7.32 4.55 -8.87
CA ALA A 548 -8.43 5.46 -9.14
C ALA A 548 -8.64 6.47 -8.00
N LEU A 549 -8.54 6.03 -6.74
CA LEU A 549 -8.63 6.93 -5.59
C LEU A 549 -7.46 7.92 -5.50
N ALA A 550 -6.24 7.49 -5.88
CA ALA A 550 -5.10 8.39 -5.95
C ALA A 550 -5.23 9.43 -7.06
N LEU A 551 -5.76 9.04 -8.23
CA LEU A 551 -6.08 9.98 -9.32
C LEU A 551 -7.14 11.00 -8.87
N ALA A 552 -8.22 10.53 -8.24
CA ALA A 552 -9.27 11.40 -7.71
C ALA A 552 -8.75 12.36 -6.61
N ALA A 553 -7.81 11.90 -5.76
CA ALA A 553 -7.17 12.77 -4.78
C ALA A 553 -6.38 13.91 -5.44
N LEU A 554 -5.62 13.61 -6.49
CA LEU A 554 -4.87 14.63 -7.25
C LEU A 554 -5.81 15.56 -8.05
N GLY A 555 -6.88 15.01 -8.64
CA GLY A 555 -7.94 15.80 -9.28
C GLY A 555 -8.63 16.75 -8.29
N PHE A 556 -8.94 16.26 -7.08
CA PHE A 556 -9.49 17.08 -5.98
C PHE A 556 -8.56 18.26 -5.60
N LEU A 557 -7.24 18.03 -5.62
CA LEU A 557 -6.23 19.05 -5.35
C LEU A 557 -6.06 20.08 -6.50
N GLY A 558 -6.84 19.99 -7.58
CA GLY A 558 -6.75 20.89 -8.72
C GLY A 558 -5.57 20.64 -9.66
N LEU A 559 -4.85 19.52 -9.47
CA LEU A 559 -3.72 19.16 -10.33
C LEU A 559 -4.16 18.42 -11.61
N GLY A 560 -5.45 18.05 -11.69
CA GLY A 560 -6.06 17.26 -12.77
C GLY A 560 -6.77 18.05 -13.84
N ALA A 561 -7.81 17.42 -14.38
CA ALA A 561 -8.70 18.01 -15.37
C ALA A 561 -9.37 19.27 -14.82
N GLN A 562 -9.67 20.20 -15.72
CA GLN A 562 -10.36 21.44 -15.41
C GLN A 562 -11.86 21.34 -15.78
N PRO A 563 -12.74 22.19 -15.20
CA PRO A 563 -14.14 22.27 -15.61
C PRO A 563 -14.26 22.48 -17.12
N PRO A 564 -15.24 21.87 -17.79
CA PRO A 564 -16.42 21.17 -17.28
C PRO A 564 -16.26 19.64 -17.12
N SER A 565 -15.05 19.11 -17.06
CA SER A 565 -14.80 17.65 -16.96
C SER A 565 -15.54 17.02 -15.76
N PRO A 566 -16.20 15.84 -15.96
CA PRO A 566 -16.92 15.16 -14.87
C PRO A 566 -16.02 14.25 -14.01
N GLU A 567 -14.71 14.52 -13.94
CA GLU A 567 -13.77 13.72 -13.14
C GLU A 567 -14.15 13.72 -11.66
N TRP A 568 -14.05 12.58 -10.95
CA TRP A 568 -14.59 12.40 -9.60
C TRP A 568 -13.91 13.29 -8.54
N GLY A 569 -12.61 13.51 -8.65
CA GLY A 569 -11.90 14.39 -7.72
C GLY A 569 -12.31 15.85 -7.91
N LEU A 570 -12.39 16.29 -9.17
CA LEU A 570 -12.86 17.63 -9.54
C LEU A 570 -14.31 17.87 -9.09
N LEU A 571 -15.20 16.87 -9.23
CA LEU A 571 -16.57 16.96 -8.75
C LEU A 571 -16.66 17.28 -7.27
N LEU A 572 -15.80 16.65 -6.45
CA LEU A 572 -15.75 16.91 -5.02
C LEU A 572 -15.26 18.33 -4.73
N SER A 573 -14.19 18.77 -5.40
CA SER A 573 -13.62 20.10 -5.16
C SER A 573 -14.54 21.23 -5.62
N GLU A 574 -15.23 21.09 -6.77
CA GLU A 574 -16.21 22.06 -7.27
C GLU A 574 -17.41 22.24 -6.33
N ASN A 575 -17.88 21.15 -5.69
CA ASN A 575 -19.10 21.17 -4.87
C ASN A 575 -18.84 21.45 -3.39
N LEU A 576 -17.60 21.31 -2.90
CA LEU A 576 -17.28 21.53 -1.48
C LEU A 576 -17.66 22.93 -0.96
N PRO A 577 -17.47 24.04 -1.70
CA PRO A 577 -17.90 25.36 -1.28
C PRO A 577 -19.42 25.50 -1.09
N TYR A 578 -20.21 24.62 -1.72
CA TYR A 578 -21.68 24.61 -1.64
C TYR A 578 -22.22 23.60 -0.63
N ALA A 579 -21.38 22.99 0.21
CA ALA A 579 -21.75 21.94 1.15
C ALA A 579 -22.85 22.33 2.15
N GLU A 580 -23.01 23.62 2.46
CA GLU A 580 -24.08 24.13 3.30
C GLU A 580 -25.44 24.00 2.64
N ARG A 581 -25.54 24.40 1.37
CA ARG A 581 -26.81 24.43 0.62
C ARG A 581 -27.12 23.14 -0.12
N ALA A 582 -26.08 22.43 -0.59
CA ALA A 582 -26.20 21.21 -1.39
C ALA A 582 -25.27 20.10 -0.88
N PRO A 583 -25.47 19.58 0.34
CA PRO A 583 -24.59 18.54 0.89
C PRO A 583 -24.59 17.26 0.02
N TRP A 584 -25.66 16.95 -0.69
CA TRP A 584 -25.77 15.81 -1.61
C TRP A 584 -24.75 15.87 -2.74
N ALA A 585 -24.44 17.08 -3.25
CA ALA A 585 -23.49 17.26 -4.36
C ALA A 585 -22.04 16.86 -3.95
N VAL A 586 -21.70 16.94 -2.65
CA VAL A 586 -20.44 16.43 -2.08
C VAL A 586 -20.55 14.96 -1.68
N LEU A 587 -21.63 14.62 -0.98
CA LEU A 587 -21.78 13.29 -0.37
C LEU A 587 -22.02 12.19 -1.40
N ALA A 588 -22.69 12.47 -2.54
CA ALA A 588 -22.95 11.48 -3.58
C ALA A 588 -21.65 10.99 -4.26
N PRO A 589 -20.78 11.84 -4.83
CA PRO A 589 -19.51 11.37 -5.38
C PRO A 589 -18.60 10.77 -4.30
N ALA A 590 -18.60 11.30 -3.06
CA ALA A 590 -17.86 10.71 -1.96
C ALA A 590 -18.33 9.27 -1.63
N ALA A 591 -19.65 9.02 -1.63
CA ALA A 591 -20.22 7.70 -1.40
C ALA A 591 -19.83 6.70 -2.51
N VAL A 592 -19.78 7.14 -3.77
CA VAL A 592 -19.38 6.30 -4.91
C VAL A 592 -17.88 5.94 -4.83
N LEU A 593 -17.02 6.89 -4.47
CA LEU A 593 -15.61 6.63 -4.22
C LEU A 593 -15.39 5.69 -3.01
N ALA A 594 -16.16 5.87 -1.94
CA ALA A 594 -16.15 4.96 -0.79
C ALA A 594 -16.62 3.55 -1.17
N LEU A 595 -17.62 3.43 -2.03
CA LEU A 595 -18.12 2.15 -2.56
C LEU A 595 -17.04 1.45 -3.41
N LEU A 596 -16.29 2.20 -4.23
CA LEU A 596 -15.14 1.67 -4.97
C LEU A 596 -14.05 1.15 -4.02
N GLY A 597 -13.73 1.87 -2.96
CA GLY A 597 -12.80 1.44 -1.91
C GLY A 597 -13.29 0.16 -1.20
N ALA A 598 -14.57 0.09 -0.84
CA ALA A 598 -15.18 -1.09 -0.24
C ALA A 598 -15.16 -2.31 -1.17
N LEU A 599 -15.40 -2.11 -2.47
CA LEU A 599 -15.26 -3.14 -3.50
C LEU A 599 -13.84 -3.68 -3.54
N ALA A 600 -12.83 -2.81 -3.54
CA ALA A 600 -11.41 -3.19 -3.55
C ALA A 600 -11.05 -4.11 -2.38
N VAL A 601 -11.41 -3.70 -1.16
CA VAL A 601 -11.10 -4.44 0.07
C VAL A 601 -11.81 -5.79 0.10
N SER A 602 -13.08 -5.83 -0.30
CA SER A 602 -13.88 -7.07 -0.31
C SER A 602 -13.39 -8.06 -1.38
N ALA A 603 -13.02 -7.59 -2.56
CA ALA A 603 -12.45 -8.40 -3.65
C ALA A 603 -11.09 -9.01 -3.24
N ALA A 604 -10.21 -8.23 -2.60
CA ALA A 604 -8.92 -8.71 -2.10
C ALA A 604 -9.07 -9.84 -1.07
N GLY A 605 -10.09 -9.78 -0.20
CA GLY A 605 -10.43 -10.83 0.77
C GLY A 605 -10.90 -12.13 0.10
N GLY A 606 -11.72 -12.04 -0.95
CA GLY A 606 -12.29 -13.21 -1.66
C GLY A 606 -11.25 -14.05 -2.41
N VAL A 607 -10.22 -13.45 -2.98
CA VAL A 607 -9.15 -14.14 -3.71
C VAL A 607 -8.29 -15.00 -2.79
N ARG A 608 -8.03 -14.56 -1.57
CA ARG A 608 -7.27 -15.33 -0.55
C ARG A 608 -8.00 -16.60 -0.14
N GLY A 609 -9.35 -16.58 -0.04
CA GLY A 609 -10.17 -17.74 0.31
C GLY A 609 -10.12 -18.87 -0.72
N ARG A 610 -10.10 -18.57 -2.01
CA ARG A 610 -10.03 -19.59 -3.10
C ARG A 610 -8.74 -20.40 -3.07
N ARG A 611 -7.58 -19.77 -2.77
CA ARG A 611 -6.29 -20.48 -2.67
C ARG A 611 -6.24 -21.43 -1.47
N ALA A 612 -6.82 -21.06 -0.34
CA ALA A 612 -6.86 -21.91 0.85
C ALA A 612 -7.71 -23.17 0.63
N VAL A 613 -8.88 -23.04 -0.02
CA VAL A 613 -9.77 -24.17 -0.34
C VAL A 613 -9.11 -25.10 -1.35
N ARG A 614 -8.47 -24.58 -2.40
CA ARG A 614 -7.80 -25.41 -3.43
C ARG A 614 -6.57 -26.16 -2.89
N ARG A 615 -5.79 -25.54 -2.00
CA ARG A 615 -4.67 -26.22 -1.31
C ARG A 615 -5.17 -27.26 -0.31
N GLY A 616 -6.29 -27.03 0.37
CA GLY A 616 -6.92 -27.98 1.30
C GLY A 616 -7.48 -29.21 0.57
N SER A 617 -8.08 -29.04 -0.61
CA SER A 617 -8.61 -30.14 -1.43
C SER A 617 -7.49 -31.01 -2.01
N VAL A 618 -6.38 -30.40 -2.48
CA VAL A 618 -5.20 -31.12 -2.99
C VAL A 618 -4.51 -31.92 -1.87
N ARG A 619 -4.41 -31.36 -0.65
CA ARG A 619 -3.86 -32.08 0.51
C ARG A 619 -4.76 -33.22 0.97
N ARG A 620 -6.10 -33.04 0.95
CA ARG A 620 -7.04 -34.15 1.27
C ARG A 620 -7.05 -35.23 0.21
N GLY A 621 -6.89 -34.91 -1.08
CA GLY A 621 -6.72 -35.86 -2.16
C GLY A 621 -5.45 -36.71 -2.00
N ARG A 622 -4.31 -36.07 -1.67
CA ARG A 622 -3.04 -36.78 -1.41
C ARG A 622 -3.09 -37.63 -0.13
N ALA A 623 -3.72 -37.16 0.94
CA ALA A 623 -3.87 -37.94 2.18
C ALA A 623 -4.82 -39.15 2.00
N ARG A 624 -5.78 -39.07 1.06
CA ARG A 624 -6.65 -40.21 0.72
C ARG A 624 -5.96 -41.24 -0.18
N ALA A 625 -5.05 -40.78 -1.07
CA ALA A 625 -4.25 -41.65 -1.94
C ALA A 625 -3.09 -42.38 -1.21
N GLN A 626 -2.74 -41.96 -0.01
CA GLN A 626 -1.68 -42.56 0.84
C GLN A 626 -2.21 -43.41 1.98
N ARG A 627 -3.52 -43.72 2.04
CA ARG A 627 -4.00 -44.74 2.97
C ARG A 627 -3.60 -46.11 2.39
N PRO A 628 -2.78 -46.89 3.10
CA PRO A 628 -2.50 -48.27 2.67
C PRO A 628 -3.83 -49.02 2.68
N GLU A 629 -4.07 -49.80 1.62
CA GLU A 629 -5.18 -50.75 1.57
C GLU A 629 -5.09 -51.67 2.79
N PRO A 630 -6.22 -51.99 3.45
CA PRO A 630 -6.21 -52.93 4.54
C PRO A 630 -5.77 -54.28 3.96
N SER A 631 -4.61 -54.78 4.40
CA SER A 631 -4.12 -56.13 4.09
C SER A 631 -5.18 -57.14 4.53
N THR A 632 -5.79 -57.83 3.57
CA THR A 632 -6.61 -59.02 3.80
C THR A 632 -5.69 -60.13 4.24
N VAL A 633 -5.61 -60.34 5.54
CA VAL A 633 -5.03 -61.56 6.12
C VAL A 633 -6.10 -62.65 6.00
N PRO A 634 -5.83 -63.84 5.37
CA PRO A 634 -6.80 -64.91 5.33
C PRO A 634 -6.96 -65.53 6.72
N ALA A 635 -8.23 -65.66 7.13
CA ALA A 635 -8.62 -66.31 8.38
C ALA A 635 -8.20 -67.77 8.40
N GLY A 636 -7.22 -68.15 9.22
CA GLY A 636 -6.91 -69.51 9.59
C GLY A 636 -7.99 -70.08 10.53
N ARG A 637 -8.43 -71.27 10.27
CA ARG A 637 -9.41 -72.08 11.04
C ARG A 637 -8.96 -72.26 12.49
N PRO A 638 -9.86 -72.26 13.48
CA PRO A 638 -9.53 -72.69 14.84
C PRO A 638 -9.60 -74.23 14.97
N GLU A 639 -8.53 -74.80 15.46
CA GLU A 639 -8.55 -76.15 16.02
C GLU A 639 -9.14 -76.13 17.44
N THR A 640 -10.09 -77.04 17.61
CA THR A 640 -10.76 -77.44 18.83
C THR A 640 -9.81 -78.16 19.77
N GLU A 641 -9.66 -77.74 21.00
CA GLU A 641 -9.31 -78.58 22.13
C GLU A 641 -10.10 -78.18 23.39
N ALA A 642 -10.88 -79.17 23.82
CA ALA A 642 -11.72 -79.21 25.00
C ALA A 642 -10.89 -79.34 26.27
N ARG A 643 -11.28 -78.62 27.33
CA ARG A 643 -11.32 -79.20 28.69
C ARG A 643 -12.17 -78.38 29.63
N GLU A 644 -12.97 -79.09 30.36
CA GLU A 644 -14.01 -78.79 31.31
C GLU A 644 -13.48 -78.39 32.72
N PRO A 645 -14.33 -78.26 33.76
CA PRO A 645 -14.49 -77.06 34.55
C PRO A 645 -14.12 -77.25 36.05
N ALA A 646 -14.08 -76.15 36.79
CA ALA A 646 -14.26 -76.19 38.28
C ALA A 646 -14.80 -74.90 38.80
N LYS A 647 -16.01 -74.97 39.18
CA LYS A 647 -16.74 -74.75 40.48
C LYS A 647 -16.29 -73.65 41.40
N ALA A 648 -17.27 -72.87 41.69
CA ALA A 648 -17.83 -72.49 43.01
C ALA A 648 -17.37 -71.24 43.72
N GLY A 649 -18.33 -70.42 44.05
CA GLY A 649 -18.59 -69.83 45.33
C GLY A 649 -19.02 -68.40 45.25
N SER A 650 -20.38 -68.12 45.25
CA SER A 650 -21.18 -67.71 46.40
C SER A 650 -20.64 -66.40 47.06
N SER A 651 -21.32 -65.31 47.09
CA SER A 651 -22.56 -64.89 47.76
C SER A 651 -22.70 -63.36 47.65
N ALA A 652 -23.80 -62.82 47.24
CA ALA A 652 -24.86 -62.25 48.11
C ALA A 652 -24.61 -60.87 48.64
N GLY A 653 -25.55 -59.99 48.36
CA GLY A 653 -25.96 -58.91 49.25
C GLY A 653 -25.99 -57.55 48.55
N SER A 654 -27.11 -57.19 47.99
CA SER A 654 -28.25 -56.40 48.43
C SER A 654 -28.00 -54.93 48.69
N SER A 655 -28.75 -54.21 47.91
CA SER A 655 -29.72 -53.15 48.30
C SER A 655 -29.26 -51.72 48.41
N ASN A 656 -29.80 -50.94 47.57
CA ASN A 656 -30.83 -49.96 47.88
C ASN A 656 -30.44 -48.47 47.99
N SER A 657 -31.15 -47.71 47.24
CA SER A 657 -31.78 -46.42 47.51
C SER A 657 -31.05 -45.16 47.10
N ALA A 658 -31.65 -44.54 46.09
CA ALA A 658 -31.74 -43.11 45.99
C ALA A 658 -32.66 -42.57 47.14
N PRO A 659 -32.70 -41.26 47.49
CA PRO A 659 -33.30 -40.26 46.65
C PRO A 659 -32.73 -38.80 46.75
N LYS A 660 -33.15 -37.99 45.77
CA LYS A 660 -33.73 -36.62 45.79
C LYS A 660 -33.24 -35.57 46.81
N ASP A 661 -32.92 -34.45 46.37
CA ASP A 661 -33.57 -33.12 46.25
C ASP A 661 -32.71 -31.92 46.62
N SER A 662 -32.80 -30.93 45.74
CA SER A 662 -32.99 -29.49 45.99
C SER A 662 -31.94 -28.67 46.78
N ARG A 663 -31.28 -27.80 46.12
CA ARG A 663 -31.50 -26.32 46.05
C ARG A 663 -30.55 -25.68 45.11
#